data_ce311bda15582b9fd9b1b4a18031b897
#
_entry.id   ce311bda15582b9fd9b1b4a18031b897
#
_cell.length_a   1.000
_cell.length_b   1.000
_cell.length_c   1.000
_cell.angle_alpha   90.00
_cell.angle_beta   90.00
_cell.angle_gamma   90.00
#
_symmetry.space_group_name_H-M   'P 1'
#
loop_
_entity.id
_entity.type
_entity.pdbx_description
1 polymer ?
#
loop_
_entity_poly.entity_id
_entity_poly.type
_entity_poly.pdbx_seq_one_letter_code
_entity_poly.pdbx_strand_id
1 'polypeptide(L)'
;EDGMEYPMLTADSGGSPGYIGLLGHEIGHNWFYGLVGSNETYRAFLDEGFTNFITAVSMDSIWGQGSATQYEKWYASKFYPRKSRKYIRNDLRYMRFARSGFEVDPLNTHSDYFNEYSNYRLVYSKTASMLFNLQYTLGTETLNKVMQTYFSRFLFQHPYPEDFIKVAEEVSDKKLDWFFHQWLDQTITLDYAITDLKSLKIDDRHFAKLSLKRKGKMEMPLDIQLTLQNGETKMVHIPNQEVNQKELPESWYTAKRWVGWNSFNNTYTVDVPVSSPVVKAQIDPSGRLTDIYRLDNVSGTIPPINWQSDNMYVYYPTLDAYDVYLRPTFSYNKVDGFNPGIHWKSGYMLDDFYNQYHSEGSIRYRTASTSPEVSFFFETPIDFLGELTHVFTDFNYTGLYESFEIGYNTQIAQGIDLFPYHDIQVSIQTSKLNSSQYTPEWQSWEFGQVQSLKLSHGYYWAKGESTGDYIVDIETSINGSDFNYNQITLTTINNLTFFLPLDIRTFSGWQSGSVPSQVSFRLNGASFFNTVQKNWFYSGVGIFPDDFTENSHIHSSGGGNIRSEYIITSPLKWMTAINVQTNPSSFLENLTGYDKVIKKLKIQPLVFVNWNYFKNISDETETIFEAGVGLTRPLTIIPPSLGEYVIRFDGAVPVWGKDAEKNWVFSLEKTF
;
A
#
# COMPACT_ATOMS: atom_id res chain seq x y z
N GLU A 1 -1.32 -18.72 10.12
CA GLU A 1 -2.28 -19.12 11.15
C GLU A 1 -1.86 -18.50 12.46
N ASP A 2 -2.85 -18.04 13.20
CA ASP A 2 -2.66 -17.22 14.37
C ASP A 2 -2.67 -18.08 15.66
N GLY A 3 -2.57 -17.47 16.82
CA GLY A 3 -2.72 -18.14 18.10
C GLY A 3 -4.17 -18.27 18.52
N MET A 4 -4.38 -18.90 19.67
CA MET A 4 -5.69 -19.00 20.33
C MET A 4 -5.52 -19.22 21.83
N GLU A 5 -6.25 -18.45 22.62
CA GLU A 5 -6.19 -18.37 24.08
C GLU A 5 -7.17 -19.28 24.80
N TYR A 6 -7.33 -20.50 24.39
CA TYR A 6 -8.24 -21.44 25.07
C TYR A 6 -8.02 -21.50 26.60
N PRO A 7 -9.07 -21.67 27.39
CA PRO A 7 -8.92 -21.78 28.82
C PRO A 7 -7.91 -22.86 29.24
N MET A 8 -6.87 -22.48 29.97
CA MET A 8 -5.75 -23.34 30.41
C MET A 8 -4.90 -23.91 29.29
N LEU A 9 -5.05 -23.42 28.04
CA LEU A 9 -4.28 -23.88 26.87
C LEU A 9 -4.04 -22.70 25.92
N THR A 10 -2.79 -22.29 25.77
CA THR A 10 -2.38 -21.35 24.74
C THR A 10 -1.94 -22.12 23.51
N ALA A 11 -2.62 -21.93 22.39
CA ALA A 11 -2.21 -22.44 21.08
C ALA A 11 -1.40 -21.38 20.35
N ASP A 12 -0.29 -21.79 19.71
CA ASP A 12 0.57 -20.91 18.91
C ASP A 12 1.04 -21.68 17.68
N SER A 13 0.95 -21.08 16.51
CA SER A 13 1.22 -21.72 15.22
C SER A 13 2.69 -21.76 14.82
N GLY A 14 3.62 -21.33 15.65
CA GLY A 14 4.98 -21.13 15.21
C GLY A 14 6.11 -21.65 16.06
N GLY A 15 7.22 -21.93 15.41
CA GLY A 15 8.50 -22.34 16.01
C GLY A 15 9.66 -21.37 15.74
N SER A 16 9.43 -20.16 15.25
CA SER A 16 10.48 -19.21 14.93
C SER A 16 10.51 -18.03 15.90
N PRO A 17 11.65 -17.34 16.05
CA PRO A 17 11.75 -16.14 16.89
C PRO A 17 10.75 -15.04 16.53
N GLY A 18 10.21 -15.02 15.32
CA GLY A 18 9.19 -14.05 14.87
C GLY A 18 7.85 -14.19 15.61
N TYR A 19 7.56 -15.31 16.24
CA TYR A 19 6.33 -15.58 16.98
C TYR A 19 6.37 -15.16 18.45
N ILE A 20 7.47 -14.65 18.96
CA ILE A 20 7.54 -14.18 20.36
C ILE A 20 6.44 -13.15 20.66
N GLY A 21 6.13 -12.29 19.70
CA GLY A 21 5.05 -11.31 19.82
C GLY A 21 3.67 -11.94 19.86
N LEU A 22 3.43 -13.02 19.13
CA LEU A 22 2.20 -13.80 19.18
C LEU A 22 2.11 -14.54 20.52
N LEU A 23 3.16 -15.27 20.88
CA LEU A 23 3.23 -15.95 22.18
C LEU A 23 3.00 -14.98 23.36
N GLY A 24 3.58 -13.77 23.31
CA GLY A 24 3.34 -12.74 24.33
C GLY A 24 1.89 -12.25 24.36
N HIS A 25 1.21 -12.25 23.23
CA HIS A 25 -0.22 -11.93 23.14
C HIS A 25 -1.06 -13.04 23.73
N GLU A 26 -0.90 -14.28 23.29
CA GLU A 26 -1.67 -15.42 23.78
C GLU A 26 -1.45 -15.71 25.27
N ILE A 27 -0.23 -15.49 25.78
CA ILE A 27 0.04 -15.55 27.23
C ILE A 27 -0.66 -14.38 27.96
N GLY A 28 -0.71 -13.20 27.32
CA GLY A 28 -1.40 -12.02 27.87
C GLY A 28 -2.88 -12.26 28.18
N HIS A 29 -3.53 -13.07 27.38
CA HIS A 29 -4.91 -13.49 27.61
C HIS A 29 -5.14 -14.27 28.92
N ASN A 30 -4.12 -14.79 29.56
CA ASN A 30 -4.29 -15.34 30.92
C ASN A 30 -4.75 -14.28 31.93
N TRP A 31 -4.41 -12.99 31.70
CA TRP A 31 -4.88 -11.88 32.54
C TRP A 31 -6.21 -11.33 32.04
N PHE A 32 -6.36 -11.03 30.75
CA PHE A 32 -7.58 -10.49 30.14
C PHE A 32 -8.17 -11.54 29.22
N TYR A 33 -9.27 -12.12 29.58
CA TYR A 33 -10.01 -13.27 29.18
C TYR A 33 -9.95 -14.41 30.18
N GLY A 34 -8.78 -14.94 30.54
CA GLY A 34 -8.66 -16.11 31.44
C GLY A 34 -9.00 -15.79 32.88
N LEU A 35 -8.42 -14.78 33.50
CA LEU A 35 -8.62 -14.40 34.89
C LEU A 35 -9.65 -13.28 35.07
N VAL A 36 -9.67 -12.29 34.19
CA VAL A 36 -10.73 -11.30 34.06
C VAL A 36 -11.56 -11.72 32.86
N GLY A 37 -12.62 -12.46 33.08
CA GLY A 37 -13.40 -13.18 32.07
C GLY A 37 -14.40 -12.28 31.34
N SER A 38 -13.96 -11.35 30.53
CA SER A 38 -14.81 -10.54 29.67
C SER A 38 -15.57 -11.39 28.65
N ASN A 39 -16.74 -10.92 28.21
CA ASN A 39 -17.51 -11.59 27.18
C ASN A 39 -17.06 -11.11 25.81
N GLU A 40 -16.23 -11.90 25.13
CA GLU A 40 -15.65 -11.63 23.81
C GLU A 40 -16.71 -11.43 22.73
N THR A 41 -17.75 -12.25 22.71
CA THR A 41 -18.86 -12.11 21.76
C THR A 41 -19.58 -10.79 21.96
N TYR A 42 -19.70 -10.34 23.20
CA TYR A 42 -20.36 -9.08 23.50
C TYR A 42 -19.46 -7.87 23.21
N ARG A 43 -18.19 -7.91 23.68
CA ARG A 43 -17.24 -6.78 23.59
C ARG A 43 -15.79 -7.27 23.51
N ALA A 44 -15.38 -7.72 22.35
CA ALA A 44 -14.05 -8.26 22.10
C ALA A 44 -12.89 -7.28 22.40
N PHE A 45 -13.13 -5.98 22.43
CA PHE A 45 -12.09 -5.02 22.74
C PHE A 45 -11.55 -5.10 24.18
N LEU A 46 -12.34 -5.59 25.15
CA LEU A 46 -11.90 -5.78 26.54
C LEU A 46 -10.89 -6.91 26.70
N ASP A 47 -10.88 -7.82 25.77
CA ASP A 47 -10.01 -8.96 25.67
C ASP A 47 -8.82 -8.65 24.75
N GLU A 48 -9.03 -8.61 23.48
CA GLU A 48 -8.02 -8.46 22.44
C GLU A 48 -7.25 -7.14 22.52
N GLY A 49 -7.95 -6.07 22.78
CA GLY A 49 -7.34 -4.75 22.86
C GLY A 49 -6.51 -4.55 24.11
N PHE A 50 -6.97 -5.03 25.25
CA PHE A 50 -6.24 -5.00 26.50
C PHE A 50 -5.01 -5.90 26.45
N THR A 51 -5.15 -7.06 25.86
CA THR A 51 -4.05 -7.99 25.63
C THR A 51 -3.01 -7.42 24.67
N ASN A 52 -3.42 -6.76 23.59
CA ASN A 52 -2.48 -6.05 22.71
C ASN A 52 -1.71 -4.92 23.43
N PHE A 53 -2.40 -4.18 24.31
CA PHE A 53 -1.76 -3.13 25.11
C PHE A 53 -0.69 -3.70 26.04
N ILE A 54 -1.03 -4.69 26.88
CA ILE A 54 -0.06 -5.27 27.81
C ILE A 54 1.07 -5.99 27.09
N THR A 55 0.78 -6.64 25.95
CA THR A 55 1.80 -7.25 25.12
C THR A 55 2.81 -6.22 24.62
N ALA A 56 2.34 -5.07 24.13
CA ALA A 56 3.23 -4.00 23.68
C ALA A 56 4.11 -3.46 24.82
N VAL A 57 3.52 -3.21 25.99
CA VAL A 57 4.24 -2.73 27.17
C VAL A 57 5.26 -3.77 27.67
N SER A 58 4.87 -5.03 27.75
CA SER A 58 5.73 -6.13 28.23
C SER A 58 6.89 -6.39 27.28
N MET A 59 6.63 -6.43 25.97
CA MET A 59 7.65 -6.65 24.95
C MET A 59 8.67 -5.51 24.91
N ASP A 60 8.23 -4.26 25.01
CA ASP A 60 9.12 -3.11 25.08
C ASP A 60 9.94 -3.07 26.38
N SER A 61 9.37 -3.59 27.49
CA SER A 61 10.09 -3.71 28.76
C SER A 61 11.17 -4.81 28.73
N ILE A 62 10.89 -5.95 28.10
CA ILE A 62 11.80 -7.11 28.06
C ILE A 62 12.89 -6.91 27.00
N TRP A 63 12.53 -6.41 25.83
CA TRP A 63 13.38 -6.40 24.65
C TRP A 63 13.84 -5.01 24.21
N GLY A 64 13.34 -3.96 24.86
CA GLY A 64 13.57 -2.56 24.50
C GLY A 64 12.76 -2.13 23.25
N GLN A 65 12.88 -0.85 22.94
CA GLN A 65 12.27 -0.29 21.72
C GLN A 65 12.89 -0.98 20.49
N GLY A 66 12.06 -1.66 19.72
CA GLY A 66 12.50 -2.48 18.58
C GLY A 66 12.14 -3.95 18.71
N SER A 67 11.39 -4.30 19.72
CA SER A 67 10.93 -5.67 20.02
C SER A 67 10.03 -6.28 18.95
N ALA A 68 9.35 -5.47 18.14
CA ALA A 68 8.41 -5.96 17.12
C ALA A 68 9.10 -6.41 15.81
N THR A 69 10.37 -6.07 15.62
CA THR A 69 11.11 -6.38 14.39
C THR A 69 12.23 -7.37 14.69
N GLN A 70 11.91 -8.65 14.62
CA GLN A 70 12.88 -9.71 14.68
C GLN A 70 13.23 -10.18 13.27
N TYR A 71 14.45 -9.94 12.86
CA TYR A 71 14.94 -10.36 11.55
C TYR A 71 15.69 -11.69 11.68
N GLU A 72 15.24 -12.70 10.98
CA GLU A 72 15.91 -14.01 10.95
C GLU A 72 17.34 -13.94 10.38
N LYS A 73 17.58 -12.99 9.48
CA LYS A 73 18.87 -12.83 8.82
C LYS A 73 19.73 -11.80 9.56
N TRP A 74 20.95 -12.19 9.91
CA TRP A 74 21.91 -11.35 10.66
C TRP A 74 22.18 -9.97 10.04
N TYR A 75 22.17 -9.88 8.70
CA TYR A 75 22.37 -8.61 7.99
C TYR A 75 21.11 -7.70 8.11
N ALA A 76 19.93 -8.29 8.10
CA ALA A 76 18.69 -7.53 8.23
C ALA A 76 18.64 -6.80 9.59
N SER A 77 19.07 -7.46 10.67
CA SER A 77 19.13 -6.83 12.00
C SER A 77 20.07 -5.63 12.10
N LYS A 78 21.04 -5.51 11.17
CA LYS A 78 22.00 -4.38 11.13
C LYS A 78 21.53 -3.20 10.28
N PHE A 79 20.76 -3.46 9.23
CA PHE A 79 20.41 -2.44 8.23
C PHE A 79 18.96 -1.96 8.33
N TYR A 80 18.11 -2.71 9.05
CA TYR A 80 16.70 -2.35 9.16
C TYR A 80 16.39 -1.68 10.50
N PRO A 81 15.56 -0.63 10.50
CA PRO A 81 15.19 0.05 11.73
C PRO A 81 14.39 -0.88 12.63
N ARG A 82 14.75 -0.91 13.90
CA ARG A 82 13.96 -1.60 14.91
C ARG A 82 12.81 -0.70 15.34
N LYS A 83 11.62 -1.26 15.42
CA LYS A 83 10.40 -0.54 15.80
C LYS A 83 9.72 -1.24 16.98
N SER A 84 9.05 -0.45 17.83
CA SER A 84 8.29 -0.98 18.96
C SER A 84 7.02 -1.68 18.49
N ARG A 85 6.51 -2.59 19.31
CA ARG A 85 5.24 -3.27 19.04
C ARG A 85 4.06 -2.29 19.07
N LYS A 86 4.09 -1.30 19.98
CA LYS A 86 3.12 -0.20 20.01
C LYS A 86 3.02 0.46 18.63
N TYR A 87 4.14 0.82 18.05
CA TYR A 87 4.18 1.45 16.74
C TYR A 87 3.59 0.56 15.64
N ILE A 88 4.11 -0.69 15.46
CA ILE A 88 3.75 -1.52 14.29
C ILE A 88 2.35 -2.10 14.41
N ARG A 89 2.02 -2.66 15.59
CA ARG A 89 0.80 -3.45 15.75
C ARG A 89 -0.42 -2.63 16.16
N ASN A 90 -0.20 -1.47 16.76
CA ASN A 90 -1.28 -0.62 17.25
C ASN A 90 -1.38 0.66 16.41
N ASP A 91 -0.49 1.63 16.62
CA ASP A 91 -0.61 2.97 16.03
C ASP A 91 -0.66 2.91 14.49
N LEU A 92 0.33 2.29 13.86
CA LEU A 92 0.41 2.26 12.40
C LEU A 92 -0.81 1.57 11.76
N ARG A 93 -1.25 0.45 12.33
CA ARG A 93 -2.43 -0.28 11.83
C ARG A 93 -3.70 0.56 11.95
N TYR A 94 -3.94 1.13 13.14
CA TYR A 94 -5.11 1.95 13.36
C TYR A 94 -5.08 3.23 12.50
N MET A 95 -3.97 3.95 12.51
CA MET A 95 -3.84 5.22 11.76
C MET A 95 -4.06 5.03 10.26
N ARG A 96 -3.52 3.96 9.68
CA ARG A 96 -3.76 3.64 8.26
C ARG A 96 -5.24 3.41 7.99
N PHE A 97 -5.90 2.62 8.83
CA PHE A 97 -7.31 2.33 8.69
C PHE A 97 -8.16 3.59 8.90
N ALA A 98 -7.90 4.36 9.93
CA ALA A 98 -8.61 5.60 10.21
C ALA A 98 -8.48 6.65 9.09
N ARG A 99 -7.32 6.69 8.41
CA ARG A 99 -7.08 7.58 7.26
C ARG A 99 -7.83 7.14 6.00
N SER A 100 -8.15 5.89 5.86
CA SER A 100 -8.88 5.40 4.69
C SER A 100 -10.37 5.76 4.69
N GLY A 101 -10.91 6.22 5.83
CA GLY A 101 -12.33 6.53 5.98
C GLY A 101 -13.25 5.31 6.09
N PHE A 102 -12.71 4.10 6.11
CA PHE A 102 -13.50 2.86 6.17
C PHE A 102 -13.85 2.38 7.58
N GLU A 103 -13.55 3.16 8.60
CA GLU A 103 -14.00 2.88 9.96
C GLU A 103 -15.48 3.24 10.10
N VAL A 104 -16.36 2.25 9.99
CA VAL A 104 -17.82 2.44 10.05
C VAL A 104 -18.44 1.92 11.34
N ASP A 105 -17.75 1.02 12.05
CA ASP A 105 -18.24 0.39 13.27
C ASP A 105 -17.50 0.93 14.50
N PRO A 106 -18.23 1.44 15.51
CA PRO A 106 -17.65 1.78 16.82
C PRO A 106 -17.03 0.56 17.51
N LEU A 107 -16.00 0.76 18.33
CA LEU A 107 -15.38 -0.32 19.10
C LEU A 107 -16.38 -1.04 20.03
N ASN A 108 -17.36 -0.29 20.57
CA ASN A 108 -18.41 -0.81 21.45
C ASN A 108 -19.51 -1.57 20.69
N THR A 109 -19.18 -2.15 19.54
CA THR A 109 -20.07 -2.98 18.73
C THR A 109 -19.98 -4.43 19.21
N HIS A 110 -21.11 -5.14 19.21
CA HIS A 110 -21.15 -6.59 19.46
C HIS A 110 -20.39 -7.31 18.33
N SER A 111 -19.60 -8.34 18.65
CA SER A 111 -18.73 -9.00 17.69
C SER A 111 -19.45 -9.51 16.43
N ASP A 112 -20.68 -10.03 16.59
CA ASP A 112 -21.51 -10.54 15.49
C ASP A 112 -22.12 -9.43 14.61
N TYR A 113 -22.02 -8.16 15.02
CA TYR A 113 -22.68 -7.04 14.34
C TYR A 113 -21.71 -6.08 13.66
N PHE A 114 -20.41 -6.38 13.68
CA PHE A 114 -19.49 -5.67 12.83
C PHE A 114 -19.86 -5.88 11.36
N ASN A 115 -19.97 -4.80 10.62
CA ASN A 115 -20.31 -4.86 9.21
C ASN A 115 -19.26 -5.62 8.41
N GLU A 116 -18.01 -5.57 8.84
CA GLU A 116 -16.87 -6.14 8.14
C GLU A 116 -15.80 -6.65 9.07
N TYR A 117 -15.10 -7.71 8.67
CA TYR A 117 -14.00 -8.28 9.44
C TYR A 117 -12.85 -7.30 9.66
N SER A 118 -12.59 -6.42 8.68
CA SER A 118 -11.58 -5.37 8.80
C SER A 118 -11.90 -4.37 9.92
N ASN A 119 -13.17 -4.01 10.12
CA ASN A 119 -13.63 -3.21 11.26
C ASN A 119 -13.52 -3.98 12.58
N TYR A 120 -13.90 -5.27 12.61
CA TYR A 120 -13.68 -6.11 13.77
C TYR A 120 -12.21 -6.11 14.22
N ARG A 121 -11.24 -6.17 13.29
CA ARG A 121 -9.81 -6.14 13.64
C ARG A 121 -9.35 -4.88 14.36
N LEU A 122 -10.14 -3.81 14.38
CA LEU A 122 -9.84 -2.60 15.16
C LEU A 122 -9.95 -2.81 16.66
N VAL A 123 -10.68 -3.83 17.13
CA VAL A 123 -10.75 -4.16 18.56
C VAL A 123 -9.36 -4.42 19.15
N TYR A 124 -8.41 -4.88 18.34
CA TYR A 124 -6.99 -5.06 18.70
C TYR A 124 -6.23 -3.73 18.74
N SER A 125 -6.15 -3.06 17.60
CA SER A 125 -5.21 -1.94 17.38
C SER A 125 -5.76 -0.62 17.91
N LYS A 126 -7.01 -0.27 17.62
CA LYS A 126 -7.62 0.97 18.10
C LYS A 126 -7.77 0.98 19.62
N THR A 127 -8.15 -0.16 20.23
CA THR A 127 -8.26 -0.25 21.69
C THR A 127 -6.91 -0.10 22.37
N ALA A 128 -5.86 -0.77 21.89
CA ALA A 128 -4.53 -0.58 22.44
C ALA A 128 -4.06 0.87 22.30
N SER A 129 -4.32 1.51 21.16
CA SER A 129 -4.05 2.94 20.94
C SER A 129 -4.87 3.81 21.88
N MET A 130 -6.14 3.49 22.15
CA MET A 130 -6.98 4.15 23.16
C MET A 130 -6.33 4.09 24.54
N LEU A 131 -5.85 2.93 24.98
CA LEU A 131 -5.21 2.78 26.29
C LEU A 131 -3.89 3.58 26.39
N PHE A 132 -3.10 3.68 25.29
CA PHE A 132 -1.95 4.59 25.25
C PHE A 132 -2.35 6.07 25.28
N ASN A 133 -3.46 6.44 24.67
CA ASN A 133 -4.01 7.80 24.78
C ASN A 133 -4.59 8.08 26.18
N LEU A 134 -5.15 7.07 26.85
CA LEU A 134 -5.56 7.18 28.25
C LEU A 134 -4.31 7.35 29.17
N GLN A 135 -3.23 6.62 28.87
CA GLN A 135 -1.94 6.81 29.56
C GLN A 135 -1.38 8.24 29.37
N TYR A 136 -1.49 8.79 28.16
CA TYR A 136 -1.11 10.17 27.89
C TYR A 136 -1.96 11.16 28.71
N THR A 137 -3.26 10.88 28.81
CA THR A 137 -4.23 11.73 29.53
C THR A 137 -4.05 11.70 31.04
N LEU A 138 -3.91 10.52 31.63
CA LEU A 138 -3.87 10.33 33.09
C LEU A 138 -2.45 10.29 33.68
N GLY A 139 -1.45 10.05 32.86
CA GLY A 139 -0.10 9.70 33.29
C GLY A 139 0.10 8.20 33.49
N THR A 140 1.35 7.75 33.39
CA THR A 140 1.71 6.32 33.41
C THR A 140 1.37 5.66 34.76
N GLU A 141 1.70 6.31 35.87
CA GLU A 141 1.46 5.76 37.21
C GLU A 141 -0.02 5.57 37.50
N THR A 142 -0.86 6.56 37.14
CA THR A 142 -2.29 6.50 37.33
C THR A 142 -2.91 5.37 36.48
N LEU A 143 -2.53 5.25 35.19
CA LEU A 143 -3.04 4.15 34.36
C LEU A 143 -2.60 2.79 34.91
N ASN A 144 -1.36 2.63 35.33
CA ASN A 144 -0.91 1.37 35.94
C ASN A 144 -1.76 1.00 37.16
N LYS A 145 -2.09 1.97 38.00
CA LYS A 145 -2.96 1.76 39.17
C LYS A 145 -4.40 1.40 38.75
N VAL A 146 -4.92 2.03 37.70
CA VAL A 146 -6.21 1.67 37.09
C VAL A 146 -6.22 0.21 36.65
N MET A 147 -5.23 -0.21 35.87
CA MET A 147 -5.12 -1.59 35.37
C MET A 147 -4.98 -2.62 36.50
N GLN A 148 -4.16 -2.34 37.50
CA GLN A 148 -4.01 -3.19 38.68
C GLN A 148 -5.31 -3.30 39.52
N THR A 149 -6.01 -2.18 39.69
CA THR A 149 -7.28 -2.14 40.45
C THR A 149 -8.36 -2.89 39.67
N TYR A 150 -8.45 -2.69 38.36
CA TYR A 150 -9.41 -3.39 37.52
C TYR A 150 -9.17 -4.90 37.56
N PHE A 151 -7.94 -5.36 37.33
CA PHE A 151 -7.58 -6.76 37.43
C PHE A 151 -7.92 -7.36 38.82
N SER A 152 -7.50 -6.70 39.90
CA SER A 152 -7.73 -7.21 41.26
C SER A 152 -9.20 -7.25 41.66
N ARG A 153 -10.00 -6.28 41.22
CA ARG A 153 -11.42 -6.16 41.51
C ARG A 153 -12.25 -7.20 40.76
N PHE A 154 -11.89 -7.49 39.53
CA PHE A 154 -12.67 -8.37 38.63
C PHE A 154 -12.01 -9.73 38.39
N LEU A 155 -11.07 -10.11 39.23
CA LEU A 155 -10.47 -11.45 39.22
C LEU A 155 -11.56 -12.53 39.39
N PHE A 156 -11.65 -13.45 38.40
CA PHE A 156 -12.69 -14.51 38.31
C PHE A 156 -14.12 -13.96 38.19
N GLN A 157 -14.28 -12.77 37.64
CA GLN A 157 -15.58 -12.17 37.36
C GLN A 157 -15.71 -11.83 35.86
N HIS A 158 -16.91 -11.37 35.48
CA HIS A 158 -17.26 -11.05 34.08
C HIS A 158 -17.62 -9.57 33.93
N PRO A 159 -16.63 -8.66 33.91
CA PRO A 159 -16.87 -7.22 33.80
C PRO A 159 -17.35 -6.81 32.41
N TYR A 160 -18.07 -5.69 32.38
CA TYR A 160 -18.52 -4.97 31.22
C TYR A 160 -17.66 -3.70 31.00
N PRO A 161 -17.78 -3.01 29.85
CA PRO A 161 -17.05 -1.76 29.60
C PRO A 161 -17.23 -0.70 30.68
N GLU A 162 -18.45 -0.58 31.23
CA GLU A 162 -18.80 0.38 32.26
C GLU A 162 -18.04 0.12 33.57
N ASP A 163 -17.71 -1.13 33.86
CA ASP A 163 -16.91 -1.49 35.02
C ASP A 163 -15.48 -0.99 34.94
N PHE A 164 -14.88 -1.08 33.75
CA PHE A 164 -13.53 -0.52 33.50
C PHE A 164 -13.55 1.01 33.58
N ILE A 165 -14.54 1.65 32.96
CA ILE A 165 -14.71 3.12 33.00
C ILE A 165 -14.83 3.58 34.43
N LYS A 166 -15.68 2.91 35.23
CA LYS A 166 -15.88 3.23 36.65
C LYS A 166 -14.59 3.11 37.45
N VAL A 167 -13.81 2.04 37.26
CA VAL A 167 -12.51 1.89 37.92
C VAL A 167 -11.55 3.00 37.51
N ALA A 168 -11.50 3.36 36.22
CA ALA A 168 -10.64 4.41 35.71
C ALA A 168 -10.99 5.78 36.37
N GLU A 169 -12.28 6.10 36.47
CA GLU A 169 -12.74 7.33 37.11
C GLU A 169 -12.47 7.34 38.65
N GLU A 170 -12.77 6.24 39.33
CA GLU A 170 -12.52 6.11 40.77
C GLU A 170 -11.05 6.24 41.14
N VAL A 171 -10.15 5.59 40.38
CA VAL A 171 -8.72 5.59 40.68
C VAL A 171 -8.07 6.91 40.30
N SER A 172 -8.51 7.53 39.21
CA SER A 172 -7.95 8.82 38.74
C SER A 172 -8.57 10.03 39.42
N ASP A 173 -9.72 9.87 40.10
CA ASP A 173 -10.59 10.97 40.59
C ASP A 173 -10.93 11.99 39.47
N LYS A 174 -11.20 11.48 38.27
CA LYS A 174 -11.51 12.28 37.07
C LYS A 174 -12.76 11.78 36.39
N LYS A 175 -13.47 12.69 35.71
CA LYS A 175 -14.57 12.32 34.81
C LYS A 175 -14.00 12.01 33.44
N LEU A 176 -14.28 10.83 32.94
CA LEU A 176 -13.71 10.29 31.68
C LEU A 176 -14.76 9.95 30.62
N ASP A 177 -16.05 10.24 30.86
CA ASP A 177 -17.13 10.02 29.89
C ASP A 177 -16.79 10.60 28.52
N TRP A 178 -16.24 11.83 28.48
CA TRP A 178 -15.83 12.52 27.25
C TRP A 178 -14.76 11.73 26.49
N PHE A 179 -13.86 11.03 27.17
CA PHE A 179 -12.79 10.24 26.57
C PHE A 179 -13.34 8.93 26.00
N PHE A 180 -13.99 8.14 26.83
CA PHE A 180 -14.48 6.81 26.44
C PHE A 180 -15.57 6.89 25.37
N HIS A 181 -16.47 7.86 25.44
CA HIS A 181 -17.49 8.07 24.41
C HIS A 181 -16.88 8.28 23.02
N GLN A 182 -15.82 9.07 22.90
CA GLN A 182 -15.14 9.31 21.62
C GLN A 182 -14.45 8.08 21.08
N TRP A 183 -13.82 7.28 21.94
CA TRP A 183 -13.05 6.12 21.52
C TRP A 183 -13.91 4.87 21.31
N LEU A 184 -14.92 4.65 22.13
CA LEU A 184 -15.71 3.43 22.13
C LEU A 184 -16.97 3.51 21.29
N ASP A 185 -17.65 4.67 21.29
CA ASP A 185 -19.00 4.79 20.72
C ASP A 185 -19.02 5.56 19.38
N GLN A 186 -17.86 6.05 18.93
CA GLN A 186 -17.76 6.86 17.70
C GLN A 186 -16.62 6.37 16.78
N THR A 187 -16.75 6.69 15.48
CA THR A 187 -15.76 6.41 14.45
C THR A 187 -15.00 7.68 14.03
N ILE A 188 -14.79 8.60 14.97
CA ILE A 188 -14.08 9.86 14.76
C ILE A 188 -12.59 9.72 15.00
N THR A 189 -11.80 10.62 14.42
CA THR A 189 -10.35 10.57 14.44
C THR A 189 -9.73 11.73 15.19
N LEU A 190 -8.53 11.50 15.71
CA LEU A 190 -7.66 12.49 16.31
C LEU A 190 -6.71 13.06 15.26
N ASP A 191 -6.77 14.37 15.02
CA ASP A 191 -5.90 15.08 14.07
C ASP A 191 -5.80 16.54 14.46
N TYR A 192 -4.61 16.98 14.87
CA TYR A 192 -4.26 18.35 15.24
C TYR A 192 -3.09 18.85 14.40
N ALA A 193 -3.08 20.14 14.10
CA ALA A 193 -2.02 20.78 13.32
C ALA A 193 -1.49 22.05 13.99
N ILE A 194 -0.20 22.31 13.83
CA ILE A 194 0.38 23.63 14.06
C ILE A 194 0.25 24.41 12.76
N THR A 195 -0.58 25.46 12.79
CA THR A 195 -0.85 26.29 11.58
C THR A 195 0.07 27.49 11.47
N ASP A 196 0.56 28.01 12.60
CA ASP A 196 1.51 29.14 12.62
C ASP A 196 2.33 29.16 13.92
N LEU A 197 3.57 29.58 13.82
CA LEU A 197 4.47 29.82 14.95
C LEU A 197 5.26 31.11 14.71
N LYS A 198 5.07 32.09 15.59
CA LYS A 198 5.76 33.37 15.54
C LYS A 198 6.49 33.66 16.82
N SER A 199 7.70 34.20 16.71
CA SER A 199 8.41 34.78 17.83
C SER A 199 8.10 36.27 17.92
N LEU A 200 7.57 36.71 19.06
CA LEU A 200 7.24 38.10 19.34
C LEU A 200 8.13 38.63 20.42
N LYS A 201 8.47 39.95 20.34
CA LYS A 201 9.14 40.69 21.41
C LYS A 201 8.27 41.89 21.79
N ILE A 202 7.79 41.88 23.03
CA ILE A 202 6.93 42.94 23.60
C ILE A 202 7.59 43.40 24.91
N ASP A 203 7.89 44.68 25.06
CA ASP A 203 8.49 45.27 26.25
C ASP A 203 9.71 44.47 26.76
N ASP A 204 10.65 44.14 25.84
CA ASP A 204 11.84 43.33 26.09
C ASP A 204 11.61 41.89 26.55
N ARG A 205 10.36 41.40 26.53
CA ARG A 205 10.01 40.01 26.81
C ARG A 205 9.75 39.26 25.54
N HIS A 206 10.21 38.02 25.48
CA HIS A 206 9.93 37.14 24.36
C HIS A 206 8.66 36.33 24.59
N PHE A 207 7.86 36.19 23.53
CA PHE A 207 6.67 35.35 23.50
C PHE A 207 6.69 34.47 22.25
N ALA A 208 6.26 33.23 22.40
CA ALA A 208 5.93 32.36 21.29
C ALA A 208 4.42 32.44 21.02
N LYS A 209 4.03 33.02 19.89
CA LYS A 209 2.64 32.98 19.43
C LYS A 209 2.43 31.70 18.64
N LEU A 210 1.64 30.79 19.20
CA LEU A 210 1.35 29.47 18.65
C LEU A 210 -0.11 29.42 18.20
N SER A 211 -0.35 29.08 16.94
CA SER A 211 -1.68 28.85 16.39
C SER A 211 -1.85 27.39 16.01
N LEU A 212 -2.96 26.81 16.43
CA LEU A 212 -3.30 25.41 16.27
C LEU A 212 -4.65 25.26 15.56
N LYS A 213 -4.84 24.13 14.89
CA LYS A 213 -6.11 23.73 14.31
C LYS A 213 -6.39 22.27 14.65
N ARG A 214 -7.60 21.96 15.07
CA ARG A 214 -8.11 20.60 15.15
C ARG A 214 -8.76 20.26 13.80
N LYS A 215 -8.25 19.29 13.11
CA LYS A 215 -8.75 18.77 11.83
C LYS A 215 -9.67 17.58 12.05
N GLY A 216 -9.30 16.70 12.99
CA GLY A 216 -10.15 15.60 13.43
C GLY A 216 -11.30 16.06 14.32
N LYS A 217 -12.20 15.13 14.65
CA LYS A 217 -13.34 15.42 15.52
C LYS A 217 -13.09 15.09 16.99
N MET A 218 -12.08 14.26 17.30
CA MET A 218 -11.72 13.97 18.70
C MET A 218 -11.11 15.18 19.41
N GLU A 219 -11.44 15.33 20.66
CA GLU A 219 -10.93 16.38 21.55
C GLU A 219 -10.03 15.79 22.62
N MET A 220 -8.76 16.16 22.62
CA MET A 220 -7.76 15.69 23.57
C MET A 220 -6.99 16.87 24.18
N PRO A 221 -6.46 16.75 25.40
CA PRO A 221 -5.49 17.71 25.90
C PRO A 221 -4.21 17.65 25.04
N LEU A 222 -3.50 18.76 24.91
CA LEU A 222 -2.29 18.80 24.11
C LEU A 222 -1.07 19.18 24.96
N ASP A 223 -0.01 18.40 24.82
CA ASP A 223 1.34 18.76 25.31
C ASP A 223 2.19 19.18 24.10
N ILE A 224 2.76 20.39 24.18
CA ILE A 224 3.51 20.95 23.06
C ILE A 224 4.90 21.34 23.56
N GLN A 225 5.92 20.90 22.87
CA GLN A 225 7.29 21.31 23.13
C GLN A 225 7.65 22.49 22.23
N LEU A 226 8.08 23.58 22.85
CA LEU A 226 8.70 24.71 22.18
C LEU A 226 10.22 24.58 22.28
N THR A 227 10.94 24.72 21.18
CA THR A 227 12.39 24.81 21.14
C THR A 227 12.79 26.27 20.92
N LEU A 228 13.67 26.78 21.73
CA LEU A 228 14.11 28.17 21.69
C LEU A 228 15.47 28.30 21.00
N GLN A 229 15.76 29.50 20.53
CA GLN A 229 17.03 29.80 19.82
C GLN A 229 18.28 29.56 20.67
N ASN A 230 18.17 29.69 21.99
CA ASN A 230 19.27 29.40 22.94
C ASN A 230 19.42 27.90 23.25
N GLY A 231 18.64 27.03 22.62
CA GLY A 231 18.67 25.59 22.84
C GLY A 231 17.80 25.07 23.98
N GLU A 232 17.19 25.95 24.77
CA GLU A 232 16.24 25.55 25.82
C GLU A 232 14.96 25.02 25.23
N THR A 233 14.26 24.16 25.97
CA THR A 233 12.91 23.69 25.63
C THR A 233 11.92 24.12 26.70
N LYS A 234 10.71 24.44 26.28
CA LYS A 234 9.59 24.74 27.17
C LYS A 234 8.38 23.91 26.81
N MET A 235 7.82 23.22 27.79
CA MET A 235 6.58 22.46 27.61
C MET A 235 5.38 23.36 27.88
N VAL A 236 4.37 23.21 27.02
CA VAL A 236 3.08 23.90 27.10
C VAL A 236 2.00 22.82 27.15
N HIS A 237 1.15 22.90 28.17
CA HIS A 237 -0.04 22.06 28.29
C HIS A 237 -1.28 22.88 27.97
N ILE A 238 -2.12 22.37 27.07
CA ILE A 238 -3.41 22.96 26.73
C ILE A 238 -4.50 21.97 27.16
N PRO A 239 -5.22 22.25 28.26
CA PRO A 239 -6.26 21.36 28.73
C PRO A 239 -7.51 21.43 27.84
N ASN A 240 -8.20 20.30 27.69
CA ASN A 240 -9.53 20.21 27.06
C ASN A 240 -10.67 20.15 28.09
N GLN A 241 -10.36 19.91 29.37
CA GLN A 241 -11.30 19.86 30.48
C GLN A 241 -11.03 20.98 31.50
N GLU A 242 -11.98 21.24 32.41
CA GLU A 242 -11.85 22.27 33.45
C GLU A 242 -10.74 21.94 34.46
N VAL A 243 -10.56 20.66 34.73
CA VAL A 243 -9.53 20.14 35.64
C VAL A 243 -8.48 19.39 34.81
N ASN A 244 -7.20 19.67 35.09
CA ASN A 244 -6.13 18.88 34.48
C ASN A 244 -6.29 17.40 34.80
N GLN A 245 -6.16 16.57 33.77
CA GLN A 245 -6.36 15.14 33.91
C GLN A 245 -5.14 14.42 34.51
N LYS A 246 -3.95 15.01 34.44
CA LYS A 246 -2.71 14.49 35.02
C LYS A 246 -1.99 15.57 35.82
N GLU A 247 -1.11 15.14 36.70
CA GLU A 247 -0.16 16.04 37.35
C GLU A 247 0.87 16.55 36.35
N LEU A 248 1.14 17.85 36.39
CA LEU A 248 2.09 18.52 35.51
C LEU A 248 3.29 19.01 36.30
N PRO A 249 4.52 18.89 35.77
CA PRO A 249 5.68 19.52 36.37
C PRO A 249 5.49 21.05 36.49
N GLU A 250 5.98 21.65 37.58
CA GLU A 250 5.90 23.13 37.80
C GLU A 250 6.55 23.96 36.68
N SER A 251 7.53 23.38 36.00
CA SER A 251 8.21 24.02 34.85
C SER A 251 7.35 24.15 33.59
N TRP A 252 6.22 23.44 33.52
CA TRP A 252 5.35 23.52 32.37
C TRP A 252 4.47 24.76 32.42
N TYR A 253 4.22 25.33 31.24
CA TYR A 253 3.26 26.40 31.09
C TYR A 253 1.88 25.80 30.80
N THR A 254 0.91 26.04 31.69
CA THR A 254 -0.48 25.64 31.46
C THR A 254 -1.22 26.79 30.79
N ALA A 255 -1.67 26.57 29.57
CA ALA A 255 -2.47 27.51 28.80
C ALA A 255 -3.95 27.48 29.25
N LYS A 256 -4.75 28.44 28.76
CA LYS A 256 -6.18 28.39 28.94
C LYS A 256 -6.77 27.18 28.25
N ARG A 257 -7.85 26.63 28.82
CA ARG A 257 -8.57 25.50 28.24
C ARG A 257 -8.97 25.81 26.78
N TRP A 258 -8.72 24.85 25.87
CA TRP A 258 -9.30 24.91 24.53
C TRP A 258 -10.75 24.41 24.59
N VAL A 259 -11.68 25.33 24.55
CA VAL A 259 -13.11 25.01 24.49
C VAL A 259 -13.45 24.77 23.02
N GLY A 260 -13.30 23.53 22.57
CA GLY A 260 -13.62 23.13 21.21
C GLY A 260 -15.06 22.65 21.12
N TRP A 261 -15.95 23.49 20.68
CA TRP A 261 -17.33 23.08 20.45
C TRP A 261 -17.47 22.58 19.01
N ASN A 262 -17.19 21.32 18.77
CA ASN A 262 -17.30 20.66 17.45
C ASN A 262 -16.58 21.45 16.33
N SER A 263 -17.24 21.65 15.21
CA SER A 263 -16.72 22.39 14.06
C SER A 263 -16.65 23.91 14.25
N PHE A 264 -17.28 24.47 15.29
CA PHE A 264 -17.37 25.93 15.45
C PHE A 264 -16.13 26.59 16.03
N ASN A 265 -15.31 25.84 16.81
CA ASN A 265 -14.09 26.37 17.42
C ASN A 265 -12.94 25.40 17.27
N ASN A 266 -12.58 25.12 16.05
CA ASN A 266 -11.50 24.18 15.71
C ASN A 266 -10.12 24.84 15.62
N THR A 267 -9.99 26.11 16.00
CA THR A 267 -8.72 26.85 16.04
C THR A 267 -8.42 27.36 17.42
N TYR A 268 -7.14 27.43 17.77
CA TYR A 268 -6.66 27.93 19.05
C TYR A 268 -5.38 28.73 18.87
N THR A 269 -5.27 29.86 19.58
CA THR A 269 -4.06 30.67 19.57
C THR A 269 -3.68 31.04 20.98
N VAL A 270 -2.40 30.92 21.30
CA VAL A 270 -1.85 31.26 22.61
C VAL A 270 -0.51 31.96 22.48
N ASP A 271 -0.29 32.97 23.33
CA ASP A 271 1.00 33.64 23.51
C ASP A 271 1.67 33.07 24.75
N VAL A 272 2.78 32.36 24.59
CA VAL A 272 3.53 31.70 25.66
C VAL A 272 4.77 32.53 25.99
N PRO A 273 4.96 32.99 27.23
CA PRO A 273 6.18 33.68 27.62
C PRO A 273 7.37 32.73 27.56
N VAL A 274 8.45 33.14 26.91
CA VAL A 274 9.68 32.37 26.72
C VAL A 274 10.92 33.19 27.01
N SER A 275 12.05 32.53 27.31
CA SER A 275 13.34 33.17 27.66
C SER A 275 14.09 33.70 26.42
N SER A 276 13.83 33.15 25.24
CA SER A 276 14.51 33.42 23.98
C SER A 276 13.56 33.23 22.81
N PRO A 277 13.83 33.77 21.62
CA PRO A 277 12.99 33.52 20.42
C PRO A 277 12.72 32.06 20.20
N VAL A 278 11.45 31.72 19.86
CA VAL A 278 11.04 30.33 19.50
C VAL A 278 11.49 30.04 18.07
N VAL A 279 11.98 28.81 17.85
CA VAL A 279 12.40 28.33 16.51
C VAL A 279 11.63 27.10 16.04
N LYS A 280 11.06 26.33 16.97
CA LYS A 280 10.30 25.12 16.64
C LYS A 280 9.20 24.87 17.68
N ALA A 281 8.08 24.33 17.24
CA ALA A 281 7.05 23.75 18.09
C ALA A 281 6.72 22.34 17.60
N GLN A 282 6.37 21.46 18.54
CA GLN A 282 5.98 20.08 18.25
C GLN A 282 4.87 19.63 19.19
N ILE A 283 3.74 19.20 18.63
CA ILE A 283 2.65 18.55 19.37
C ILE A 283 3.11 17.15 19.78
N ASP A 284 2.79 16.76 21.00
CA ASP A 284 3.06 15.44 21.57
C ASP A 284 4.49 14.90 21.30
N PRO A 285 5.52 15.46 21.90
CA PRO A 285 6.88 14.94 21.74
C PRO A 285 7.06 13.52 22.31
N SER A 286 6.09 13.04 23.09
CA SER A 286 6.10 11.68 23.63
C SER A 286 5.65 10.60 22.63
N GLY A 287 5.00 10.98 21.53
CA GLY A 287 4.46 10.06 20.51
C GLY A 287 3.35 9.14 21.00
N ARG A 288 2.61 9.54 22.06
CA ARG A 288 1.54 8.73 22.65
C ARG A 288 0.17 9.02 22.06
N LEU A 289 -0.07 10.25 21.60
CA LEU A 289 -1.29 10.58 20.88
C LEU A 289 -1.32 9.86 19.52
N THR A 290 -2.40 9.21 19.23
CA THR A 290 -2.60 8.54 17.94
C THR A 290 -3.23 9.52 16.97
N ASP A 291 -2.52 10.60 16.72
CA ASP A 291 -2.84 11.58 15.69
C ASP A 291 -2.60 10.95 14.32
N ILE A 292 -3.63 10.96 13.48
CA ILE A 292 -3.60 10.24 12.19
C ILE A 292 -2.78 10.94 11.12
N TYR A 293 -2.40 12.21 11.32
CA TYR A 293 -1.57 12.97 10.39
C TYR A 293 -0.53 13.82 11.11
N ARG A 294 0.63 13.24 11.42
CA ARG A 294 1.66 13.89 12.27
C ARG A 294 2.63 14.79 11.53
N LEU A 295 2.56 14.92 10.20
CA LEU A 295 3.48 15.79 9.46
C LEU A 295 3.32 17.27 9.82
N ASP A 296 2.13 17.69 10.18
CA ASP A 296 1.83 19.06 10.60
C ASP A 296 1.73 19.26 12.12
N ASN A 297 2.10 18.23 12.89
CA ASN A 297 2.34 18.33 14.32
C ASN A 297 3.66 19.04 14.65
N VAL A 298 4.46 19.35 13.65
CA VAL A 298 5.71 20.09 13.78
C VAL A 298 5.61 21.40 13.00
N SER A 299 6.01 22.50 13.64
CA SER A 299 6.00 23.82 12.98
C SER A 299 7.00 23.86 11.81
N GLY A 300 6.60 24.47 10.70
CA GLY A 300 7.42 24.65 9.51
C GLY A 300 6.63 24.46 8.24
N THR A 301 7.13 24.98 7.11
CA THR A 301 6.50 24.82 5.78
C THR A 301 6.86 23.51 5.10
N ILE A 302 7.97 22.90 5.52
CA ILE A 302 8.44 21.61 5.00
C ILE A 302 8.40 20.62 6.16
N PRO A 303 7.72 19.48 6.02
CA PRO A 303 7.71 18.47 7.06
C PRO A 303 9.12 17.90 7.28
N PRO A 304 9.40 17.31 8.44
CA PRO A 304 10.65 16.59 8.65
C PRO A 304 10.84 15.51 7.58
N ILE A 305 12.06 15.39 7.05
CA ILE A 305 12.41 14.36 6.06
C ILE A 305 13.32 13.33 6.74
N ASN A 306 12.94 12.07 6.62
CA ASN A 306 13.69 10.94 7.13
C ASN A 306 14.33 10.16 5.98
N TRP A 307 15.64 10.18 5.87
CA TRP A 307 16.40 9.50 4.83
C TRP A 307 16.74 8.07 5.27
N GLN A 308 16.36 7.09 4.46
CA GLN A 308 16.59 5.67 4.75
C GLN A 308 17.20 4.96 3.55
N SER A 309 17.88 3.83 3.82
CA SER A 309 18.30 2.91 2.77
C SER A 309 17.09 2.06 2.35
N ASP A 310 16.83 1.98 1.06
CA ASP A 310 15.80 1.11 0.50
C ASP A 310 16.27 -0.35 0.57
N ASN A 311 15.57 -1.16 1.34
CA ASN A 311 15.86 -2.57 1.52
C ASN A 311 15.06 -3.48 0.59
N MET A 312 14.13 -2.94 -0.17
CA MET A 312 13.26 -3.63 -1.13
C MET A 312 12.32 -4.70 -0.54
N TYR A 313 12.32 -4.94 0.76
CA TYR A 313 11.52 -6.00 1.38
C TYR A 313 10.40 -5.48 2.28
N VAL A 314 10.72 -4.56 3.17
CA VAL A 314 9.76 -4.05 4.16
C VAL A 314 10.01 -2.57 4.41
N TYR A 315 8.95 -1.78 4.31
CA TYR A 315 8.95 -0.37 4.65
C TYR A 315 8.25 -0.19 6.01
N TYR A 316 9.01 0.31 6.98
CA TYR A 316 8.45 0.75 8.26
C TYR A 316 8.45 2.26 8.30
N PRO A 317 7.34 2.90 7.90
CA PRO A 317 7.29 4.34 7.76
C PRO A 317 7.49 5.05 9.09
N THR A 318 7.98 6.26 9.05
CA THR A 318 8.06 7.16 10.20
C THR A 318 6.73 7.90 10.32
N LEU A 319 6.12 7.91 11.52
CA LEU A 319 4.80 8.54 11.68
C LEU A 319 4.85 10.07 11.69
N ASP A 320 5.99 10.66 11.99
CA ASP A 320 6.22 12.10 12.20
C ASP A 320 7.17 12.71 11.15
N ALA A 321 7.48 12.00 10.08
CA ALA A 321 8.33 12.48 9.00
C ALA A 321 7.91 11.93 7.65
N TYR A 322 8.29 12.63 6.60
CA TYR A 322 8.20 12.16 5.22
C TYR A 322 9.43 11.28 4.93
N ASP A 323 9.21 10.02 4.65
CA ASP A 323 10.28 9.07 4.39
C ASP A 323 10.78 9.13 2.95
N VAL A 324 12.11 9.08 2.79
CA VAL A 324 12.79 8.97 1.50
C VAL A 324 13.75 7.79 1.56
N TYR A 325 13.42 6.74 0.82
CA TYR A 325 14.23 5.53 0.69
C TYR A 325 15.09 5.61 -0.56
N LEU A 326 16.39 5.39 -0.41
CA LEU A 326 17.35 5.43 -1.51
C LEU A 326 18.08 4.10 -1.66
N ARG A 327 18.31 3.68 -2.89
CA ARG A 327 19.20 2.57 -3.23
C ARG A 327 19.97 2.82 -4.51
N PRO A 328 21.17 2.24 -4.65
CA PRO A 328 21.80 2.17 -5.96
C PRO A 328 20.94 1.29 -6.90
N THR A 329 20.93 1.67 -8.16
CA THR A 329 20.31 0.89 -9.23
C THR A 329 21.26 0.80 -10.41
N PHE A 330 21.12 -0.25 -11.20
CA PHE A 330 21.88 -0.41 -12.43
C PHE A 330 21.05 -1.22 -13.43
N SER A 331 21.27 -0.95 -14.67
CA SER A 331 20.81 -1.77 -15.79
C SER A 331 21.93 -1.94 -16.79
N TYR A 332 21.77 -2.87 -17.70
CA TYR A 332 22.67 -3.06 -18.82
C TYR A 332 21.83 -3.43 -20.05
N ASN A 333 22.13 -2.83 -21.17
CA ASN A 333 21.72 -3.31 -22.49
C ASN A 333 22.84 -3.01 -23.50
N LYS A 334 22.81 -3.68 -24.64
CA LYS A 334 23.89 -3.59 -25.65
C LYS A 334 24.02 -2.19 -26.23
N VAL A 335 22.95 -1.40 -26.29
CA VAL A 335 22.92 -0.07 -26.87
C VAL A 335 23.45 0.98 -25.90
N ASP A 336 22.99 0.98 -24.67
CA ASP A 336 23.35 1.97 -23.65
C ASP A 336 24.61 1.61 -22.85
N GLY A 337 25.01 0.33 -22.87
CA GLY A 337 26.07 -0.19 -22.03
C GLY A 337 25.63 -0.38 -20.57
N PHE A 338 26.54 -0.19 -19.63
CA PHE A 338 26.24 -0.25 -18.20
C PHE A 338 25.68 1.08 -17.71
N ASN A 339 24.51 1.06 -17.05
CA ASN A 339 23.76 2.23 -16.64
C ASN A 339 23.66 2.30 -15.11
N PRO A 340 24.66 2.84 -14.41
CA PRO A 340 24.59 3.05 -12.97
C PRO A 340 23.67 4.22 -12.63
N GLY A 341 23.05 4.17 -11.45
CA GLY A 341 22.16 5.24 -11.00
C GLY A 341 21.69 5.09 -9.56
N ILE A 342 20.71 5.92 -9.24
CA ILE A 342 20.03 5.95 -7.96
C ILE A 342 18.54 5.77 -8.20
N HIS A 343 17.92 4.95 -7.40
CA HIS A 343 16.48 4.80 -7.29
C HIS A 343 16.02 5.37 -5.97
N TRP A 344 14.87 6.04 -5.96
CA TRP A 344 14.20 6.47 -4.75
C TRP A 344 12.74 6.01 -4.72
N LYS A 345 12.26 5.81 -3.51
CA LYS A 345 10.84 5.69 -3.19
C LYS A 345 10.58 6.58 -1.98
N SER A 346 9.54 7.39 -2.02
CA SER A 346 9.28 8.32 -0.93
C SER A 346 7.79 8.52 -0.70
N GLY A 347 7.43 8.86 0.53
CA GLY A 347 6.03 9.10 0.91
C GLY A 347 5.86 9.25 2.41
N TYR A 348 4.62 9.56 2.79
CA TYR A 348 4.21 9.55 4.19
C TYR A 348 3.43 8.27 4.48
N MET A 349 3.85 7.53 5.52
CA MET A 349 3.28 6.23 5.86
C MET A 349 3.26 5.25 4.68
N LEU A 350 4.37 5.21 3.92
CA LEU A 350 4.55 4.35 2.76
C LEU A 350 4.14 2.91 3.06
N ASP A 351 3.07 2.50 2.44
CA ASP A 351 2.58 1.12 2.39
C ASP A 351 1.63 1.01 1.19
N ASP A 352 1.29 -0.20 0.80
CA ASP A 352 0.44 -0.47 -0.35
C ASP A 352 -1.05 -0.09 -0.14
N PHE A 353 -1.38 0.54 1.00
CA PHE A 353 -2.75 0.86 1.39
C PHE A 353 -2.98 2.35 1.58
N TYR A 354 -3.90 2.91 0.79
CA TYR A 354 -4.76 4.08 1.02
C TYR A 354 -4.13 5.47 1.21
N ASN A 355 -4.48 6.34 0.31
CA ASN A 355 -4.42 7.81 0.42
C ASN A 355 -3.03 8.37 0.79
N GLN A 356 -2.01 8.05 -0.01
CA GLN A 356 -0.64 8.43 0.28
C GLN A 356 -0.08 9.42 -0.72
N TYR A 357 0.68 10.40 -0.21
CA TYR A 357 1.65 11.12 -1.02
C TYR A 357 2.80 10.17 -1.33
N HIS A 358 2.95 9.79 -2.58
CA HIS A 358 3.96 8.86 -3.01
C HIS A 358 4.75 9.39 -4.19
N SER A 359 6.07 9.26 -4.15
CA SER A 359 6.88 9.39 -5.35
C SER A 359 7.89 8.26 -5.46
N GLU A 360 8.10 7.79 -6.68
CA GLU A 360 9.07 6.75 -6.98
C GLU A 360 9.77 7.08 -8.28
N GLY A 361 11.06 6.75 -8.40
CA GLY A 361 11.76 6.97 -9.65
C GLY A 361 13.21 6.54 -9.61
N SER A 362 13.86 6.75 -10.73
CA SER A 362 15.29 6.49 -10.87
C SER A 362 15.94 7.48 -11.83
N ILE A 363 17.20 7.78 -11.54
CA ILE A 363 18.08 8.47 -12.48
C ILE A 363 19.26 7.56 -12.71
N ARG A 364 19.51 7.19 -13.97
CA ARG A 364 20.64 6.37 -14.40
C ARG A 364 21.44 7.12 -15.46
N TYR A 365 22.72 6.82 -15.56
CA TYR A 365 23.58 7.36 -16.60
C TYR A 365 23.92 6.27 -17.61
N ARG A 366 23.53 6.48 -18.86
CA ARG A 366 23.80 5.57 -19.98
C ARG A 366 25.22 5.77 -20.46
N THR A 367 26.10 4.80 -20.17
CA THR A 367 27.55 4.99 -20.39
C THR A 367 27.95 4.99 -21.86
N ALA A 368 27.27 4.26 -22.72
CA ALA A 368 27.58 4.23 -24.15
C ALA A 368 27.07 5.46 -24.91
N SER A 369 25.84 5.91 -24.59
CA SER A 369 25.23 7.09 -25.23
C SER A 369 25.53 8.41 -24.51
N THR A 370 26.23 8.36 -23.35
CA THR A 370 26.64 9.51 -22.52
C THR A 370 25.48 10.46 -22.16
N SER A 371 24.33 9.90 -21.81
CA SER A 371 23.10 10.66 -21.59
C SER A 371 22.31 10.09 -20.40
N PRO A 372 21.46 10.90 -19.73
CA PRO A 372 20.66 10.41 -18.62
C PRO A 372 19.51 9.53 -19.09
N GLU A 373 19.07 8.66 -18.21
CA GLU A 373 17.80 7.97 -18.22
C GLU A 373 17.05 8.34 -16.95
N VAL A 374 15.79 8.72 -17.05
CA VAL A 374 14.98 9.20 -15.92
C VAL A 374 13.64 8.50 -15.94
N SER A 375 13.23 7.97 -14.79
CA SER A 375 11.85 7.59 -14.53
C SER A 375 11.36 8.33 -13.29
N PHE A 376 10.13 8.79 -13.31
CA PHE A 376 9.52 9.51 -12.20
C PHE A 376 8.02 9.26 -12.18
N PHE A 377 7.54 8.76 -11.06
CA PHE A 377 6.13 8.64 -10.75
C PHE A 377 5.82 9.46 -9.49
N PHE A 378 4.70 10.16 -9.50
CA PHE A 378 4.19 10.87 -8.34
C PHE A 378 2.69 10.77 -8.30
N GLU A 379 2.14 10.54 -7.11
CA GLU A 379 0.71 10.62 -6.85
C GLU A 379 0.43 11.38 -5.55
N THR A 380 -0.73 12.02 -5.52
CA THR A 380 -1.20 12.76 -4.34
C THR A 380 -2.71 12.57 -4.17
N PRO A 381 -3.18 12.30 -2.94
CA PRO A 381 -4.60 12.18 -2.67
C PRO A 381 -5.32 13.52 -2.85
N ILE A 382 -6.59 13.43 -3.24
CA ILE A 382 -7.51 14.59 -3.33
C ILE A 382 -8.76 14.26 -2.54
N ASP A 383 -8.70 14.43 -1.23
CA ASP A 383 -9.73 14.00 -0.28
C ASP A 383 -11.11 14.64 -0.54
N PHE A 384 -11.16 15.85 -1.11
CA PHE A 384 -12.43 16.53 -1.38
C PHE A 384 -13.23 15.92 -2.56
N LEU A 385 -12.61 15.08 -3.38
CA LEU A 385 -13.27 14.36 -4.48
C LEU A 385 -13.62 12.91 -4.13
N GLY A 386 -13.12 12.42 -3.00
CA GLY A 386 -13.35 11.05 -2.52
C GLY A 386 -12.14 10.50 -1.78
N GLU A 387 -12.38 9.58 -0.86
CA GLU A 387 -11.35 9.07 0.05
C GLU A 387 -10.23 8.28 -0.64
N LEU A 388 -10.55 7.63 -1.78
CA LEU A 388 -9.59 6.85 -2.57
C LEU A 388 -9.34 7.51 -3.93
N THR A 389 -9.14 8.81 -3.93
CA THR A 389 -8.98 9.60 -5.14
C THR A 389 -7.61 10.25 -5.19
N HIS A 390 -6.92 10.06 -6.31
CA HIS A 390 -5.56 10.56 -6.52
C HIS A 390 -5.43 11.30 -7.84
N VAL A 391 -4.56 12.29 -7.88
CA VAL A 391 -3.94 12.77 -9.11
C VAL A 391 -2.54 12.18 -9.18
N PHE A 392 -2.17 11.70 -10.35
CA PHE A 392 -0.86 11.13 -10.59
C PHE A 392 -0.17 11.74 -11.82
N THR A 393 1.14 11.60 -11.86
CA THR A 393 1.96 11.87 -13.03
C THR A 393 3.02 10.79 -13.18
N ASP A 394 3.24 10.34 -14.41
CA ASP A 394 4.27 9.38 -14.79
C ASP A 394 5.12 9.97 -15.91
N PHE A 395 6.41 10.01 -15.72
CA PHE A 395 7.38 10.51 -16.69
C PHE A 395 8.49 9.49 -16.90
N ASN A 396 8.75 9.16 -18.15
CA ASN A 396 9.85 8.30 -18.53
C ASN A 396 10.63 8.91 -19.68
N TYR A 397 11.95 8.96 -19.53
CA TYR A 397 12.90 9.35 -20.55
C TYR A 397 14.00 8.29 -20.64
N THR A 398 13.97 7.54 -21.72
CA THR A 398 14.91 6.45 -21.99
C THR A 398 15.63 6.69 -23.33
N GLY A 399 16.57 5.83 -23.69
CA GLY A 399 17.14 5.84 -25.04
C GLY A 399 16.14 5.49 -26.12
N LEU A 400 15.18 4.65 -25.80
CA LEU A 400 14.17 4.16 -26.72
C LEU A 400 13.01 5.14 -26.89
N TYR A 401 12.42 5.62 -25.79
CA TYR A 401 11.22 6.46 -25.81
C TYR A 401 11.23 7.51 -24.70
N GLU A 402 10.41 8.51 -24.88
CA GLU A 402 9.95 9.40 -23.83
C GLU A 402 8.43 9.30 -23.70
N SER A 403 7.95 9.38 -22.47
CA SER A 403 6.52 9.43 -22.18
C SER A 403 6.22 10.32 -20.99
N PHE A 404 5.07 10.95 -21.04
CA PHE A 404 4.51 11.72 -19.94
C PHE A 404 3.02 11.43 -19.86
N GLU A 405 2.56 11.09 -18.68
CA GLU A 405 1.14 10.89 -18.38
C GLU A 405 0.77 11.70 -17.15
N ILE A 406 -0.37 12.34 -17.21
CA ILE A 406 -1.00 12.98 -16.04
C ILE A 406 -2.44 12.55 -16.00
N GLY A 407 -2.90 12.18 -14.83
CA GLY A 407 -4.24 11.64 -14.71
C GLY A 407 -4.81 11.73 -13.31
N TYR A 408 -6.03 11.31 -13.26
CA TYR A 408 -6.87 11.17 -12.10
C TYR A 408 -7.29 9.72 -11.98
N ASN A 409 -7.18 9.15 -10.80
CA ASN A 409 -7.64 7.81 -10.47
C ASN A 409 -8.56 7.88 -9.26
N THR A 410 -9.65 7.14 -9.26
CA THR A 410 -10.52 6.97 -8.09
C THR A 410 -10.99 5.55 -7.96
N GLN A 411 -10.97 5.04 -6.75
CA GLN A 411 -11.49 3.73 -6.41
C GLN A 411 -12.81 3.88 -5.66
N ILE A 412 -13.84 3.18 -6.11
CA ILE A 412 -15.15 3.13 -5.47
C ILE A 412 -15.30 1.73 -4.86
N ALA A 413 -15.16 1.65 -3.54
CA ALA A 413 -15.22 0.41 -2.79
C ALA A 413 -16.24 0.53 -1.65
N GLN A 414 -16.77 -0.60 -1.18
CA GLN A 414 -17.67 -0.63 -0.02
C GLN A 414 -16.91 -0.71 1.31
N GLY A 415 -15.60 -0.94 1.25
CA GLY A 415 -14.69 -1.02 2.40
C GLY A 415 -13.28 -1.39 1.99
N ILE A 416 -12.40 -1.57 2.98
CA ILE A 416 -11.04 -2.05 2.80
C ILE A 416 -11.07 -3.55 2.57
N ASP A 417 -10.31 -4.04 1.60
CA ASP A 417 -10.24 -5.45 1.22
C ASP A 417 -11.58 -6.04 0.75
N LEU A 418 -12.56 -5.18 0.40
CA LEU A 418 -13.87 -5.64 0.00
C LEU A 418 -14.03 -5.62 -1.52
N PHE A 419 -14.44 -6.75 -1.99
CA PHE A 419 -14.97 -6.93 -3.31
C PHE A 419 -16.52 -6.91 -3.27
N PRO A 420 -17.18 -6.40 -4.29
CA PRO A 420 -16.58 -5.79 -5.49
C PRO A 420 -16.15 -4.33 -5.29
N TYR A 421 -15.17 -3.90 -6.09
CA TYR A 421 -14.85 -2.49 -6.22
C TYR A 421 -14.70 -2.06 -7.69
N HIS A 422 -14.84 -0.77 -7.92
CA HIS A 422 -14.60 -0.14 -9.21
C HIS A 422 -13.35 0.74 -9.14
N ASP A 423 -12.57 0.73 -10.20
CA ASP A 423 -11.44 1.63 -10.42
C ASP A 423 -11.72 2.46 -11.67
N ILE A 424 -11.58 3.78 -11.59
CA ILE A 424 -11.83 4.71 -12.70
C ILE A 424 -10.61 5.59 -12.86
N GLN A 425 -10.00 5.54 -14.03
CA GLN A 425 -8.86 6.40 -14.37
C GLN A 425 -9.19 7.24 -15.59
N VAL A 426 -8.81 8.51 -15.52
CA VAL A 426 -8.83 9.43 -16.67
C VAL A 426 -7.46 10.07 -16.76
N SER A 427 -6.82 9.99 -17.93
CA SER A 427 -5.48 10.56 -18.12
C SER A 427 -5.26 11.11 -19.52
N ILE A 428 -4.30 12.02 -19.61
CA ILE A 428 -3.72 12.49 -20.86
C ILE A 428 -2.30 11.95 -20.90
N GLN A 429 -2.00 11.24 -21.98
CA GLN A 429 -0.67 10.68 -22.23
C GLN A 429 -0.06 11.29 -23.47
N THR A 430 1.25 11.54 -23.39
CA THR A 430 2.10 11.88 -24.54
C THR A 430 3.23 10.86 -24.60
N SER A 431 3.52 10.32 -25.76
CA SER A 431 4.66 9.45 -25.96
C SER A 431 5.32 9.68 -27.33
N LYS A 432 6.63 9.44 -27.38
CA LYS A 432 7.43 9.58 -28.60
C LYS A 432 8.58 8.59 -28.60
N LEU A 433 8.86 8.04 -29.76
CA LEU A 433 10.04 7.20 -29.96
C LEU A 433 11.29 8.06 -30.16
N ASN A 434 12.35 7.83 -29.40
CA ASN A 434 13.61 8.55 -29.48
C ASN A 434 14.59 7.91 -30.45
N SER A 435 14.62 6.58 -30.52
CA SER A 435 15.57 5.86 -31.39
C SER A 435 15.07 4.48 -31.76
N SER A 436 15.24 4.08 -32.99
CA SER A 436 14.96 2.73 -33.49
C SER A 436 16.05 1.70 -33.17
N GLN A 437 17.20 2.12 -32.61
CA GLN A 437 18.32 1.21 -32.31
C GLN A 437 18.00 0.16 -31.22
N TYR A 438 16.94 0.38 -30.44
CA TYR A 438 16.52 -0.51 -29.38
C TYR A 438 15.40 -1.46 -29.80
N THR A 439 14.84 -1.24 -30.99
CA THR A 439 13.74 -2.08 -31.47
C THR A 439 14.33 -3.13 -32.42
N PRO A 440 13.97 -4.42 -32.24
CA PRO A 440 14.28 -5.43 -33.25
C PRO A 440 13.75 -5.02 -34.62
N GLU A 441 14.42 -5.39 -35.69
CA GLU A 441 14.09 -5.01 -37.10
C GLU A 441 12.65 -5.39 -37.49
N TRP A 442 12.10 -6.43 -36.89
CA TRP A 442 10.72 -6.90 -37.10
C TRP A 442 9.64 -6.09 -36.38
N GLN A 443 10.03 -5.17 -35.46
CA GLN A 443 9.09 -4.28 -34.79
C GLN A 443 8.97 -2.98 -35.54
N SER A 444 7.92 -2.84 -36.33
CA SER A 444 7.65 -1.57 -37.02
C SER A 444 7.11 -0.54 -36.03
N TRP A 445 7.96 0.43 -35.67
CA TRP A 445 7.56 1.61 -34.91
C TRP A 445 7.41 2.79 -35.83
N GLU A 446 6.35 3.55 -35.67
CA GLU A 446 6.15 4.76 -36.43
C GLU A 446 6.70 5.96 -35.65
N PHE A 447 7.56 6.72 -36.30
CA PHE A 447 8.08 7.97 -35.75
C PHE A 447 6.97 9.01 -35.71
N GLY A 448 6.88 9.74 -34.61
CA GLY A 448 5.89 10.76 -34.37
C GLY A 448 5.51 10.83 -32.92
N GLN A 449 4.85 11.90 -32.57
CA GLN A 449 4.31 12.10 -31.23
C GLN A 449 2.88 11.54 -31.16
N VAL A 450 2.66 10.65 -30.21
CA VAL A 450 1.32 10.18 -29.84
C VAL A 450 0.83 11.02 -28.66
N GLN A 451 -0.30 11.68 -28.83
CA GLN A 451 -1.03 12.31 -27.74
C GLN A 451 -2.43 11.75 -27.66
N SER A 452 -2.84 11.26 -26.49
CA SER A 452 -4.14 10.64 -26.31
C SER A 452 -4.79 10.99 -24.97
N LEU A 453 -6.12 10.99 -24.98
CA LEU A 453 -6.97 10.93 -23.80
C LEU A 453 -7.33 9.48 -23.57
N LYS A 454 -7.11 9.01 -22.35
CA LYS A 454 -7.45 7.66 -21.91
C LYS A 454 -8.53 7.70 -20.82
N LEU A 455 -9.49 6.79 -20.92
CA LEU A 455 -10.47 6.48 -19.89
C LEU A 455 -10.41 4.99 -19.65
N SER A 456 -10.14 4.60 -18.42
CA SER A 456 -10.17 3.19 -17.97
C SER A 456 -11.22 3.03 -16.88
N HIS A 457 -11.96 1.93 -16.95
CA HIS A 457 -12.88 1.50 -15.90
C HIS A 457 -12.64 0.03 -15.62
N GLY A 458 -12.21 -0.26 -14.40
CA GLY A 458 -12.05 -1.61 -13.85
C GLY A 458 -13.20 -1.96 -12.91
N TYR A 459 -13.65 -3.21 -12.96
CA TYR A 459 -14.53 -3.82 -11.97
C TYR A 459 -13.88 -5.10 -11.47
N TYR A 460 -13.66 -5.18 -10.17
CA TYR A 460 -12.95 -6.28 -9.52
C TYR A 460 -13.90 -7.00 -8.56
N TRP A 461 -13.89 -8.33 -8.59
CA TRP A 461 -14.74 -9.14 -7.73
C TRP A 461 -13.99 -10.33 -7.13
N ALA A 462 -14.43 -10.76 -5.94
CA ALA A 462 -13.99 -12.00 -5.32
C ALA A 462 -15.20 -12.73 -4.72
N LYS A 463 -15.20 -14.07 -4.82
CA LYS A 463 -16.21 -14.93 -4.20
C LYS A 463 -15.58 -16.27 -3.81
N GLY A 464 -15.41 -16.49 -2.52
CA GLY A 464 -14.64 -17.62 -2.00
C GLY A 464 -13.19 -17.51 -2.46
N GLU A 465 -12.66 -18.55 -3.09
CA GLU A 465 -11.31 -18.57 -3.64
C GLU A 465 -11.24 -18.10 -5.11
N SER A 466 -12.38 -17.74 -5.70
CA SER A 466 -12.44 -17.26 -7.09
C SER A 466 -12.39 -15.74 -7.13
N THR A 467 -11.64 -15.21 -8.08
CA THR A 467 -11.50 -13.76 -8.33
C THR A 467 -11.67 -13.44 -9.79
N GLY A 468 -11.95 -12.19 -10.10
CA GLY A 468 -11.93 -11.72 -11.47
C GLY A 468 -11.98 -10.23 -11.62
N ASP A 469 -11.62 -9.77 -12.81
CA ASP A 469 -11.68 -8.38 -13.22
C ASP A 469 -12.33 -8.23 -14.60
N TYR A 470 -12.87 -7.04 -14.84
CA TYR A 470 -13.44 -6.58 -16.10
C TYR A 470 -12.92 -5.17 -16.33
N ILE A 471 -12.08 -4.97 -17.34
CA ILE A 471 -11.45 -3.68 -17.62
C ILE A 471 -11.88 -3.21 -19.00
N VAL A 472 -12.44 -2.00 -19.06
CA VAL A 472 -12.77 -1.30 -20.31
C VAL A 472 -11.83 -0.11 -20.44
N ASP A 473 -11.07 -0.05 -21.54
CA ASP A 473 -10.23 1.08 -21.86
C ASP A 473 -10.73 1.75 -23.14
N ILE A 474 -10.80 3.06 -23.11
CA ILE A 474 -11.09 3.92 -24.24
C ILE A 474 -9.92 4.86 -24.42
N GLU A 475 -9.34 4.90 -25.61
CA GLU A 475 -8.25 5.80 -25.94
C GLU A 475 -8.58 6.52 -27.24
N THR A 476 -8.42 7.84 -27.23
CA THR A 476 -8.62 8.68 -28.41
C THR A 476 -7.46 9.67 -28.55
N SER A 477 -6.94 9.81 -29.77
CA SER A 477 -5.95 10.83 -30.05
C SER A 477 -6.54 12.24 -29.89
N ILE A 478 -5.70 13.17 -29.40
CA ILE A 478 -6.07 14.58 -29.21
C ILE A 478 -5.16 15.50 -30.02
N ASN A 479 -5.47 16.79 -30.05
CA ASN A 479 -4.66 17.80 -30.74
C ASN A 479 -3.21 17.77 -30.26
N GLY A 480 -2.26 17.71 -31.18
CA GLY A 480 -0.84 17.57 -30.93
C GLY A 480 -0.32 16.15 -31.19
N SER A 481 -1.20 15.18 -31.43
CA SER A 481 -0.82 13.87 -31.95
C SER A 481 -0.56 13.93 -33.45
N ASP A 482 0.50 13.26 -33.91
CA ASP A 482 0.77 13.06 -35.35
C ASP A 482 -0.15 11.98 -35.94
N PHE A 483 -0.88 11.27 -35.09
CA PHE A 483 -1.80 10.17 -35.43
C PHE A 483 -3.24 10.54 -35.06
N ASN A 484 -4.19 10.10 -35.88
CA ASN A 484 -5.62 10.31 -35.61
C ASN A 484 -6.32 8.96 -35.48
N TYR A 485 -6.63 8.56 -34.26
CA TYR A 485 -7.20 7.25 -33.97
C TYR A 485 -8.16 7.23 -32.77
N ASN A 486 -8.96 6.18 -32.73
CA ASN A 486 -9.74 5.78 -31.56
C ASN A 486 -9.56 4.29 -31.33
N GLN A 487 -9.48 3.89 -30.06
CA GLN A 487 -9.37 2.51 -29.65
C GLN A 487 -10.30 2.26 -28.45
N ILE A 488 -10.99 1.11 -28.46
CA ILE A 488 -11.75 0.62 -27.32
C ILE A 488 -11.35 -0.84 -27.09
N THR A 489 -11.04 -1.19 -25.85
CA THR A 489 -10.75 -2.57 -25.46
C THR A 489 -11.57 -2.98 -24.26
N LEU A 490 -11.97 -4.25 -24.23
CA LEU A 490 -12.53 -4.94 -23.06
C LEU A 490 -11.64 -6.13 -22.76
N THR A 491 -11.10 -6.19 -21.56
CA THR A 491 -10.36 -7.33 -21.05
C THR A 491 -11.10 -7.89 -19.85
N THR A 492 -11.24 -9.21 -19.76
CA THR A 492 -11.68 -9.88 -18.53
C THR A 492 -10.66 -10.93 -18.13
N ILE A 493 -10.40 -11.05 -16.84
CA ILE A 493 -9.58 -12.12 -16.27
C ILE A 493 -10.39 -12.75 -15.14
N ASN A 494 -10.57 -14.06 -15.16
CA ASN A 494 -11.33 -14.78 -14.16
C ASN A 494 -10.52 -16.00 -13.71
N ASN A 495 -10.11 -16.00 -12.47
CA ASN A 495 -9.41 -17.10 -11.79
C ASN A 495 -10.47 -17.87 -11.00
N LEU A 496 -10.89 -19.00 -11.51
CA LEU A 496 -11.98 -19.79 -10.97
C LEU A 496 -11.43 -21.01 -10.24
N THR A 497 -11.82 -21.20 -9.01
CA THR A 497 -11.43 -22.36 -8.21
C THR A 497 -12.55 -23.36 -8.15
N PHE A 498 -12.39 -24.46 -8.88
CA PHE A 498 -13.23 -25.64 -8.85
C PHE A 498 -12.41 -26.86 -8.38
N PHE A 499 -12.70 -28.04 -8.90
CA PHE A 499 -11.84 -29.22 -8.70
C PHE A 499 -10.45 -29.08 -9.38
N LEU A 500 -10.33 -28.21 -10.40
CA LEU A 500 -9.08 -27.72 -10.98
C LEU A 500 -9.15 -26.20 -11.04
N PRO A 501 -8.03 -25.50 -10.78
CA PRO A 501 -7.96 -24.07 -11.02
C PRO A 501 -8.07 -23.80 -12.52
N LEU A 502 -8.91 -22.85 -12.88
CA LEU A 502 -9.18 -22.50 -14.27
C LEU A 502 -9.06 -20.98 -14.42
N ASP A 503 -8.10 -20.55 -15.21
CA ASP A 503 -7.92 -19.15 -15.56
C ASP A 503 -8.48 -18.89 -16.94
N ILE A 504 -9.42 -17.96 -17.04
CA ILE A 504 -10.08 -17.58 -18.28
C ILE A 504 -9.83 -16.09 -18.51
N ARG A 505 -9.19 -15.77 -19.63
CA ARG A 505 -9.05 -14.39 -20.08
C ARG A 505 -9.82 -14.21 -21.38
N THR A 506 -10.61 -13.13 -21.49
CA THR A 506 -11.17 -12.68 -22.75
C THR A 506 -10.63 -11.31 -23.10
N PHE A 507 -10.49 -11.04 -24.37
CA PHE A 507 -10.14 -9.73 -24.89
C PHE A 507 -11.02 -9.41 -26.09
N SER A 508 -11.54 -8.19 -26.16
CA SER A 508 -12.19 -7.66 -27.35
C SER A 508 -11.68 -6.25 -27.60
N GLY A 509 -11.20 -5.99 -28.78
CA GLY A 509 -10.65 -4.69 -29.17
C GLY A 509 -11.22 -4.22 -30.50
N TRP A 510 -11.48 -2.93 -30.60
CA TRP A 510 -11.82 -2.23 -31.82
C TRP A 510 -10.98 -0.98 -31.94
N GLN A 511 -10.51 -0.68 -33.15
CA GLN A 511 -9.75 0.51 -33.42
C GLN A 511 -10.07 1.09 -34.79
N SER A 512 -9.90 2.40 -34.95
CA SER A 512 -10.19 3.13 -36.18
C SER A 512 -9.24 4.30 -36.37
N GLY A 513 -9.10 4.77 -37.60
CA GLY A 513 -8.20 5.85 -37.97
C GLY A 513 -6.76 5.34 -38.23
N SER A 514 -5.78 6.22 -38.11
CA SER A 514 -4.35 5.90 -38.26
C SER A 514 -3.75 5.55 -36.89
N VAL A 515 -4.01 4.33 -36.43
CA VAL A 515 -3.46 3.85 -35.16
C VAL A 515 -1.99 3.53 -35.34
N PRO A 516 -1.08 4.16 -34.59
CA PRO A 516 0.34 3.85 -34.72
C PRO A 516 0.63 2.42 -34.26
N SER A 517 1.56 1.76 -34.93
CA SER A 517 1.86 0.34 -34.69
C SER A 517 2.25 0.01 -33.25
N GLN A 518 2.91 0.94 -32.55
CA GLN A 518 3.33 0.79 -31.15
C GLN A 518 2.18 0.77 -30.16
N VAL A 519 1.04 1.38 -30.49
CA VAL A 519 -0.16 1.44 -29.61
C VAL A 519 -1.18 0.38 -30.01
N SER A 520 -1.18 -0.05 -31.26
CA SER A 520 -2.13 -1.03 -31.79
C SER A 520 -2.10 -2.33 -31.00
N PHE A 521 -3.26 -2.88 -30.71
CA PHE A 521 -3.36 -4.23 -30.12
C PHE A 521 -2.95 -5.32 -31.13
N ARG A 522 -2.43 -6.43 -30.62
CA ARG A 522 -1.78 -7.47 -31.40
C ARG A 522 -2.39 -8.84 -31.12
N LEU A 523 -2.25 -9.77 -32.06
CA LEU A 523 -2.62 -11.16 -31.87
C LEU A 523 -1.71 -11.89 -30.87
N ASN A 524 -0.41 -11.70 -30.98
CA ASN A 524 0.60 -12.44 -30.25
C ASN A 524 1.09 -11.75 -28.96
N GLY A 525 0.28 -10.94 -28.33
CA GLY A 525 0.62 -10.36 -27.04
C GLY A 525 0.26 -8.88 -26.88
N ALA A 526 0.86 -8.24 -25.89
CA ALA A 526 0.69 -6.82 -25.61
C ALA A 526 1.16 -5.93 -26.77
N SER A 527 0.70 -4.68 -26.81
CA SER A 527 1.22 -3.67 -27.76
C SER A 527 2.74 -3.51 -27.58
N PHE A 528 3.43 -3.02 -28.60
CA PHE A 528 4.87 -2.80 -28.51
C PHE A 528 5.22 -1.82 -27.40
N PHE A 529 4.46 -0.76 -27.27
CA PHE A 529 4.68 0.24 -26.22
C PHE A 529 4.58 -0.39 -24.81
N ASN A 530 3.53 -1.14 -24.54
CA ASN A 530 3.36 -1.83 -23.26
C ASN A 530 4.46 -2.88 -22.99
N THR A 531 4.97 -3.51 -24.05
CA THR A 531 6.06 -4.49 -23.93
C THR A 531 7.36 -3.81 -23.54
N VAL A 532 7.73 -2.70 -24.16
CA VAL A 532 9.01 -2.01 -23.90
C VAL A 532 9.02 -1.24 -22.59
N GLN A 533 7.87 -0.86 -22.06
CA GLN A 533 7.77 -0.31 -20.71
C GLN A 533 8.14 -1.32 -19.61
N LYS A 534 8.14 -2.62 -19.91
CA LYS A 534 8.60 -3.64 -18.96
C LYS A 534 10.11 -3.60 -18.82
N ASN A 535 10.61 -3.29 -17.65
CA ASN A 535 12.04 -3.14 -17.36
C ASN A 535 12.91 -4.32 -17.81
N TRP A 536 12.40 -5.55 -17.69
CA TRP A 536 13.15 -6.74 -18.08
C TRP A 536 13.32 -6.83 -19.61
N PHE A 537 12.33 -6.41 -20.38
CA PHE A 537 12.42 -6.38 -21.83
C PHE A 537 13.44 -5.32 -22.27
N TYR A 538 13.33 -4.10 -21.77
CA TYR A 538 14.27 -3.02 -22.06
C TYR A 538 15.71 -3.39 -21.69
N SER A 539 15.91 -4.00 -20.53
CA SER A 539 17.23 -4.50 -20.11
C SER A 539 17.71 -5.69 -20.94
N GLY A 540 16.81 -6.39 -21.62
CA GLY A 540 17.14 -7.52 -22.51
C GLY A 540 17.54 -7.12 -23.93
N VAL A 541 17.29 -5.86 -24.32
CA VAL A 541 17.57 -5.40 -25.69
C VAL A 541 19.03 -5.62 -26.06
N GLY A 542 19.25 -6.33 -27.17
CA GLY A 542 20.57 -6.73 -27.67
C GLY A 542 21.34 -7.73 -26.81
N ILE A 543 20.74 -8.24 -25.72
CA ILE A 543 21.25 -9.36 -24.92
C ILE A 543 20.60 -10.65 -25.37
N PHE A 544 19.29 -10.63 -25.67
CA PHE A 544 18.61 -11.77 -26.25
C PHE A 544 19.22 -12.08 -27.63
N PRO A 545 19.46 -13.36 -27.92
CA PRO A 545 19.88 -13.76 -29.27
C PRO A 545 18.93 -13.22 -30.34
N ASP A 546 19.50 -12.81 -31.47
CA ASP A 546 18.70 -12.19 -32.55
C ASP A 546 17.62 -13.18 -33.05
N ASP A 547 17.92 -14.45 -33.15
CA ASP A 547 16.96 -15.51 -33.50
C ASP A 547 15.79 -15.66 -32.51
N PHE A 548 15.96 -15.34 -31.23
CA PHE A 548 14.88 -15.35 -30.25
C PHE A 548 13.86 -14.23 -30.50
N THR A 549 14.36 -13.08 -30.95
CA THR A 549 13.52 -11.93 -31.22
C THR A 549 12.92 -11.99 -32.62
N GLU A 550 13.66 -12.45 -33.61
CA GLU A 550 13.21 -12.62 -34.99
C GLU A 550 12.09 -13.68 -35.09
N ASN A 551 12.19 -14.76 -34.36
CA ASN A 551 11.20 -15.85 -34.37
C ASN A 551 10.07 -15.66 -33.32
N SER A 552 9.90 -14.46 -32.78
CA SER A 552 8.87 -14.13 -31.80
C SER A 552 8.84 -15.04 -30.56
N HIS A 553 10.02 -15.50 -30.11
CA HIS A 553 10.13 -16.36 -28.94
C HIS A 553 9.94 -15.62 -27.60
N ILE A 554 9.97 -14.29 -27.62
CA ILE A 554 9.70 -13.46 -26.42
C ILE A 554 8.26 -13.02 -26.43
N HIS A 555 7.56 -13.34 -25.36
CA HIS A 555 6.15 -13.05 -25.21
C HIS A 555 5.88 -12.10 -24.03
N SER A 556 4.90 -11.22 -24.21
CA SER A 556 4.33 -10.37 -23.17
C SER A 556 2.80 -10.47 -23.26
N SER A 557 2.15 -10.89 -22.19
CA SER A 557 0.70 -11.11 -22.17
C SER A 557 -0.09 -9.86 -22.50
N GLY A 558 -1.12 -10.00 -23.31
CA GLY A 558 -2.00 -8.91 -23.77
C GLY A 558 -2.67 -9.25 -25.11
N GLY A 559 -3.50 -8.35 -25.60
CA GLY A 559 -4.16 -8.52 -26.89
C GLY A 559 -4.78 -9.91 -27.09
N GLY A 560 -4.50 -10.54 -28.22
CA GLY A 560 -4.97 -11.90 -28.54
C GLY A 560 -4.26 -13.02 -27.79
N ASN A 561 -3.08 -12.76 -27.26
CA ASN A 561 -2.29 -13.67 -26.43
C ASN A 561 -1.95 -15.03 -27.12
N ILE A 562 -1.85 -15.03 -28.47
CA ILE A 562 -1.41 -16.20 -29.23
C ILE A 562 0.10 -16.42 -29.02
N ARG A 563 0.52 -17.67 -28.91
CA ARG A 563 1.89 -18.10 -28.70
C ARG A 563 2.49 -18.84 -29.89
N SER A 564 1.67 -19.35 -30.81
CA SER A 564 2.16 -19.85 -32.11
C SER A 564 2.69 -18.71 -32.97
N GLU A 565 3.63 -19.03 -33.86
CA GLU A 565 4.14 -18.05 -34.81
C GLU A 565 3.07 -17.71 -35.85
N TYR A 566 2.78 -16.42 -36.00
CA TYR A 566 1.84 -15.91 -36.97
C TYR A 566 2.30 -14.55 -37.50
N ILE A 567 2.47 -14.46 -38.79
CA ILE A 567 2.93 -13.24 -39.46
C ILE A 567 1.70 -12.41 -39.85
N ILE A 568 1.53 -11.26 -39.15
CA ILE A 568 0.49 -10.29 -39.48
C ILE A 568 1.03 -9.33 -40.52
N THR A 569 0.40 -9.30 -41.68
CA THR A 569 0.79 -8.43 -42.81
C THR A 569 0.11 -7.06 -42.79
N SER A 570 -0.92 -6.88 -41.94
CA SER A 570 -1.65 -5.61 -41.83
C SER A 570 -2.21 -5.37 -40.43
N PRO A 571 -2.37 -4.09 -39.99
CA PRO A 571 -2.98 -3.76 -38.74
C PRO A 571 -4.39 -4.35 -38.59
N LEU A 572 -4.78 -4.63 -37.35
CA LEU A 572 -6.11 -5.17 -37.04
C LEU A 572 -7.12 -4.02 -36.94
N LYS A 573 -8.35 -4.27 -37.39
CA LYS A 573 -9.50 -3.37 -37.23
C LYS A 573 -10.30 -3.69 -35.97
N TRP A 574 -10.48 -4.97 -35.71
CA TRP A 574 -11.04 -5.47 -34.47
C TRP A 574 -10.59 -6.91 -34.21
N MET A 575 -10.69 -7.33 -32.97
CA MET A 575 -10.32 -8.67 -32.54
C MET A 575 -11.13 -9.08 -31.31
N THR A 576 -11.46 -10.37 -31.23
CA THR A 576 -11.92 -11.02 -30.01
C THR A 576 -11.08 -12.26 -29.76
N ALA A 577 -10.67 -12.45 -28.51
CA ALA A 577 -9.84 -13.56 -28.07
C ALA A 577 -10.41 -14.20 -26.80
N ILE A 578 -10.26 -15.52 -26.69
CA ILE A 578 -10.53 -16.30 -25.48
C ILE A 578 -9.29 -17.14 -25.21
N ASN A 579 -8.73 -16.96 -24.02
CA ASN A 579 -7.57 -17.70 -23.56
C ASN A 579 -7.99 -18.48 -22.31
N VAL A 580 -7.74 -19.77 -22.28
CA VAL A 580 -8.08 -20.64 -21.16
C VAL A 580 -6.83 -21.42 -20.78
N GLN A 581 -6.50 -21.42 -19.50
CA GLN A 581 -5.39 -22.21 -18.98
C GLN A 581 -5.76 -22.87 -17.65
N THR A 582 -5.08 -23.96 -17.36
CA THR A 582 -5.23 -24.68 -16.10
C THR A 582 -3.89 -25.24 -15.64
N ASN A 583 -3.74 -25.31 -14.33
CA ASN A 583 -2.62 -25.98 -13.69
C ASN A 583 -3.06 -27.38 -13.24
N PRO A 584 -2.65 -28.45 -13.93
CA PRO A 584 -3.03 -29.81 -13.60
C PRO A 584 -2.25 -30.43 -12.42
N SER A 585 -1.48 -29.66 -11.64
CA SER A 585 -0.62 -30.18 -10.56
C SER A 585 -1.39 -31.05 -9.57
N SER A 586 -2.59 -30.63 -9.15
CA SER A 586 -3.41 -31.39 -8.20
C SER A 586 -3.85 -32.77 -8.75
N PHE A 587 -4.06 -32.87 -10.05
CA PHE A 587 -4.35 -34.14 -10.72
C PHE A 587 -3.07 -35.00 -10.86
N LEU A 588 -1.94 -34.38 -11.13
CA LEU A 588 -0.66 -35.05 -11.33
C LEU A 588 -0.01 -35.48 -10.01
N GLU A 589 -0.34 -34.85 -8.89
CA GLU A 589 0.12 -35.23 -7.53
C GLU A 589 -0.25 -36.69 -7.18
N ASN A 590 -1.32 -37.20 -7.75
CA ASN A 590 -1.70 -38.61 -7.59
C ASN A 590 -0.83 -39.60 -8.42
N LEU A 591 0.03 -39.10 -9.29
CA LEU A 591 0.99 -39.89 -10.05
C LEU A 591 2.31 -39.99 -9.28
N THR A 592 2.69 -41.18 -8.91
CA THR A 592 3.87 -41.48 -8.09
C THR A 592 5.18 -40.87 -8.62
N GLY A 593 5.83 -40.04 -7.82
CA GLY A 593 7.13 -39.42 -8.11
C GLY A 593 7.11 -37.99 -8.60
N TYR A 594 5.97 -37.50 -9.07
CA TYR A 594 5.83 -36.12 -9.55
C TYR A 594 5.97 -35.09 -8.42
N ASP A 595 5.41 -35.39 -7.27
CA ASP A 595 5.35 -34.48 -6.11
C ASP A 595 6.73 -34.03 -5.59
N LYS A 596 7.71 -34.94 -5.51
CA LYS A 596 9.01 -34.63 -4.88
C LYS A 596 9.90 -33.69 -5.70
N VAL A 597 9.93 -33.83 -7.00
CA VAL A 597 10.80 -33.04 -7.88
C VAL A 597 10.20 -31.66 -8.14
N ILE A 598 8.93 -31.61 -8.41
CA ILE A 598 8.22 -30.39 -8.79
C ILE A 598 8.03 -29.45 -7.60
N LYS A 599 7.62 -29.94 -6.44
CA LYS A 599 7.58 -29.15 -5.21
C LYS A 599 8.97 -28.62 -4.82
N LYS A 600 10.02 -29.41 -4.99
CA LYS A 600 11.40 -28.96 -4.71
C LYS A 600 11.87 -27.88 -5.68
N LEU A 601 11.51 -27.96 -6.95
CA LEU A 601 11.89 -26.99 -7.98
C LEU A 601 10.90 -25.82 -8.10
N LYS A 602 9.74 -25.88 -7.42
CA LYS A 602 8.64 -24.91 -7.55
C LYS A 602 8.20 -24.66 -9.00
N ILE A 603 8.28 -25.69 -9.84
CA ILE A 603 7.86 -25.66 -11.23
C ILE A 603 6.41 -26.13 -11.31
N GLN A 604 5.56 -25.38 -11.98
CA GLN A 604 4.15 -25.70 -12.19
C GLN A 604 3.88 -25.91 -13.68
N PRO A 605 3.28 -27.05 -14.07
CA PRO A 605 2.87 -27.28 -15.44
C PRO A 605 1.59 -26.50 -15.73
N LEU A 606 1.46 -26.10 -16.99
CA LEU A 606 0.25 -25.47 -17.53
C LEU A 606 -0.19 -26.22 -18.79
N VAL A 607 -1.50 -26.23 -19.00
CA VAL A 607 -2.12 -26.59 -20.29
C VAL A 607 -2.99 -25.39 -20.69
N PHE A 608 -2.93 -24.99 -21.94
CA PHE A 608 -3.69 -23.85 -22.41
C PHE A 608 -4.27 -24.08 -23.79
N VAL A 609 -5.34 -23.32 -24.06
CA VAL A 609 -5.94 -23.16 -25.39
C VAL A 609 -6.24 -21.69 -25.62
N ASN A 610 -5.99 -21.22 -26.82
CA ASN A 610 -6.24 -19.84 -27.22
C ASN A 610 -7.06 -19.84 -28.53
N TRP A 611 -8.11 -19.06 -28.52
CA TRP A 611 -8.95 -18.84 -29.69
C TRP A 611 -9.00 -17.34 -29.99
N ASN A 612 -8.80 -16.97 -31.27
CA ASN A 612 -8.87 -15.60 -31.74
C ASN A 612 -9.68 -15.51 -33.02
N TYR A 613 -10.54 -14.52 -33.07
CA TYR A 613 -11.30 -14.15 -34.25
C TYR A 613 -11.11 -12.65 -34.49
N PHE A 614 -10.62 -12.28 -35.66
CA PHE A 614 -10.20 -10.92 -35.94
C PHE A 614 -10.45 -10.51 -37.38
N LYS A 615 -10.43 -9.21 -37.61
CA LYS A 615 -10.54 -8.57 -38.90
C LYS A 615 -9.40 -7.57 -39.09
N ASN A 616 -8.70 -7.67 -40.22
CA ASN A 616 -7.66 -6.72 -40.58
C ASN A 616 -8.24 -5.47 -41.28
N ILE A 617 -7.42 -4.47 -41.54
CA ILE A 617 -7.85 -3.25 -42.25
C ILE A 617 -8.22 -3.50 -43.70
N SER A 618 -7.78 -4.59 -44.32
CA SER A 618 -8.16 -5.03 -45.67
C SER A 618 -9.52 -5.70 -45.69
N ASP A 619 -10.28 -5.71 -44.57
CA ASP A 619 -11.61 -6.30 -44.40
C ASP A 619 -11.64 -7.85 -44.47
N GLU A 620 -10.48 -8.50 -44.39
CA GLU A 620 -10.38 -9.95 -44.27
C GLU A 620 -10.59 -10.40 -42.84
N THR A 621 -11.41 -11.44 -42.64
CA THR A 621 -11.66 -12.04 -41.34
C THR A 621 -10.99 -13.40 -41.23
N GLU A 622 -10.32 -13.62 -40.09
CA GLU A 622 -9.59 -14.85 -39.83
C GLU A 622 -9.86 -15.40 -38.46
N THR A 623 -9.61 -16.69 -38.26
CA THR A 623 -9.71 -17.38 -37.00
C THR A 623 -8.45 -18.19 -36.77
N ILE A 624 -7.89 -18.08 -35.56
CA ILE A 624 -6.77 -18.90 -35.10
C ILE A 624 -7.20 -19.65 -33.84
N PHE A 625 -6.93 -20.93 -33.79
CA PHE A 625 -7.07 -21.75 -32.60
C PHE A 625 -5.78 -22.52 -32.38
N GLU A 626 -5.21 -22.35 -31.17
CA GLU A 626 -4.00 -23.05 -30.78
C GLU A 626 -4.18 -23.77 -29.45
N ALA A 627 -3.38 -24.81 -29.23
CA ALA A 627 -3.26 -25.49 -27.94
C ALA A 627 -1.80 -25.65 -27.57
N GLY A 628 -1.51 -25.68 -26.29
CA GLY A 628 -0.13 -25.80 -25.85
C GLY A 628 0.02 -26.25 -24.40
N VAL A 629 1.26 -26.47 -24.08
CA VAL A 629 1.71 -26.81 -22.73
C VAL A 629 2.80 -25.84 -22.30
N GLY A 630 2.84 -25.52 -21.03
CA GLY A 630 3.81 -24.62 -20.47
C GLY A 630 4.35 -25.06 -19.12
N LEU A 631 5.43 -24.43 -18.72
CA LEU A 631 6.01 -24.57 -17.39
C LEU A 631 6.15 -23.18 -16.79
N THR A 632 5.73 -23.01 -15.56
CA THR A 632 5.91 -21.75 -14.81
C THR A 632 6.72 -21.97 -13.55
N ARG A 633 7.47 -20.95 -13.16
CA ARG A 633 8.22 -20.92 -11.90
C ARG A 633 8.21 -19.54 -11.30
N PRO A 634 7.67 -19.36 -10.07
CA PRO A 634 7.77 -18.13 -9.34
C PRO A 634 9.23 -17.73 -9.06
N LEU A 635 9.59 -16.49 -9.30
CA LEU A 635 10.91 -15.96 -9.00
C LEU A 635 10.96 -15.47 -7.55
N THR A 636 11.23 -16.38 -6.63
CA THR A 636 11.36 -16.09 -5.19
C THR A 636 12.62 -15.30 -4.82
N ILE A 637 13.49 -15.02 -5.78
CA ILE A 637 14.73 -14.25 -5.59
C ILE A 637 14.47 -12.75 -5.68
N ILE A 638 13.42 -12.36 -6.40
CA ILE A 638 13.01 -10.96 -6.55
C ILE A 638 12.30 -10.54 -5.27
N PRO A 639 12.67 -9.40 -4.67
CA PRO A 639 11.96 -8.87 -3.51
C PRO A 639 10.48 -8.63 -3.82
N PRO A 640 9.56 -8.94 -2.88
CA PRO A 640 8.11 -8.75 -3.08
C PRO A 640 7.70 -7.33 -3.49
N SER A 641 8.44 -6.32 -3.02
CA SER A 641 8.21 -4.90 -3.37
C SER A 641 8.44 -4.57 -4.85
N LEU A 642 9.12 -5.45 -5.59
CA LEU A 642 9.28 -5.33 -7.06
C LEU A 642 8.19 -6.09 -7.83
N GLY A 643 7.27 -6.74 -7.11
CA GLY A 643 6.20 -7.57 -7.65
C GLY A 643 6.55 -9.04 -7.73
N GLU A 644 5.53 -9.87 -7.83
CA GLU A 644 5.68 -11.29 -8.04
C GLU A 644 5.90 -11.57 -9.53
N TYR A 645 7.08 -12.05 -9.87
CA TYR A 645 7.42 -12.43 -11.23
C TYR A 645 7.41 -13.94 -11.38
N VAL A 646 6.89 -14.38 -12.52
CA VAL A 646 6.86 -15.78 -12.93
C VAL A 646 7.63 -15.93 -14.23
N ILE A 647 8.62 -16.81 -14.23
CA ILE A 647 9.22 -17.29 -15.48
C ILE A 647 8.24 -18.28 -16.08
N ARG A 648 7.93 -18.08 -17.35
CA ARG A 648 7.05 -18.96 -18.11
C ARG A 648 7.72 -19.38 -19.41
N PHE A 649 7.59 -20.66 -19.73
CA PHE A 649 8.05 -21.23 -20.98
C PHE A 649 6.93 -22.08 -21.56
N ASP A 650 6.48 -21.76 -22.75
CA ASP A 650 5.36 -22.41 -23.43
C ASP A 650 5.77 -22.99 -24.78
N GLY A 651 5.20 -24.14 -25.12
CA GLY A 651 5.18 -24.68 -26.47
C GLY A 651 3.75 -24.66 -27.03
N ALA A 652 3.52 -23.97 -28.12
CA ALA A 652 2.23 -23.83 -28.77
C ALA A 652 2.19 -24.49 -30.13
N VAL A 653 1.06 -25.12 -30.45
CA VAL A 653 0.80 -25.75 -31.75
C VAL A 653 -0.52 -25.21 -32.30
N PRO A 654 -0.53 -24.60 -33.49
CA PRO A 654 -1.76 -24.19 -34.11
C PRO A 654 -2.59 -25.43 -34.48
N VAL A 655 -3.83 -25.43 -34.07
CA VAL A 655 -4.80 -26.47 -34.40
C VAL A 655 -5.64 -26.08 -35.63
N TRP A 656 -5.86 -24.77 -35.75
CA TRP A 656 -6.56 -24.14 -36.84
C TRP A 656 -6.07 -22.74 -37.08
N GLY A 657 -5.83 -22.35 -38.31
CA GLY A 657 -5.37 -21.02 -38.71
C GLY A 657 -4.50 -21.09 -39.95
N LYS A 658 -4.75 -20.18 -40.90
CA LYS A 658 -3.93 -20.06 -42.09
C LYS A 658 -2.61 -19.41 -41.72
N ASP A 659 -1.49 -19.93 -42.20
CA ASP A 659 -0.15 -19.37 -42.01
C ASP A 659 0.35 -19.33 -40.56
N ALA A 660 -0.24 -20.15 -39.65
CA ALA A 660 0.26 -20.29 -38.29
C ALA A 660 1.21 -21.48 -38.15
N GLU A 661 2.34 -21.28 -37.50
CA GLU A 661 3.35 -22.34 -37.27
C GLU A 661 3.51 -22.62 -35.75
N LYS A 662 4.01 -23.83 -35.44
CA LYS A 662 4.35 -24.19 -34.06
C LYS A 662 5.48 -23.30 -33.54
N ASN A 663 5.35 -22.86 -32.31
CA ASN A 663 6.37 -22.01 -31.69
C ASN A 663 6.57 -22.36 -30.21
N TRP A 664 7.69 -21.89 -29.66
CA TRP A 664 7.92 -21.85 -28.25
C TRP A 664 8.20 -20.40 -27.81
N VAL A 665 7.72 -20.03 -26.65
CA VAL A 665 7.85 -18.66 -26.16
C VAL A 665 8.32 -18.65 -24.72
N PHE A 666 9.09 -17.64 -24.39
CA PHE A 666 9.53 -17.32 -23.06
C PHE A 666 8.89 -16.00 -22.61
N SER A 667 8.41 -15.97 -21.39
CA SER A 667 7.94 -14.72 -20.78
C SER A 667 8.40 -14.61 -19.32
N LEU A 668 8.56 -13.37 -18.90
CA LEU A 668 8.77 -12.99 -17.52
C LEU A 668 7.66 -12.02 -17.16
N GLU A 669 6.66 -12.50 -16.45
CA GLU A 669 5.42 -11.77 -16.21
C GLU A 669 5.17 -11.62 -14.71
N LYS A 670 4.45 -10.59 -14.33
CA LYS A 670 3.73 -10.62 -13.08
C LYS A 670 2.64 -11.68 -13.21
N THR A 671 2.32 -12.36 -12.12
CA THR A 671 1.30 -13.41 -12.13
C THR A 671 0.04 -12.96 -12.86
N PHE A 672 -0.40 -13.85 -13.75
CA PHE A 672 -1.61 -13.63 -14.55
C PHE A 672 -2.86 -13.69 -13.68
#